data_f9c3294562dfd3518d7ae7fb65d7439d
#
_entry.id   f9c3294562dfd3518d7ae7fb65d7439d
#
_cell.length_a   1.000
_cell.length_b   1.000
_cell.length_c   1.000
_cell.angle_alpha   90.00
_cell.angle_beta   90.00
_cell.angle_gamma   90.00
#
_symmetry.space_group_name_H-M   'P 1'
#
loop_
_entity.id
_entity.type
_entity.pdbx_description
1 polymer ?
#
loop_
_entity_poly.entity_id
_entity_poly.type
_entity_poly.pdbx_seq_one_letter_code
_entity_poly.pdbx_strand_id
1 'polypeptide(L)'
;MKKLSFLFFLFASAANAQQLAPLSVQKIMRDPKWMGTSPDEYRWSADSRTIFFNWNPESKDKSQPYKVSVINQKVEKAEKEEAEKMAVANYVYNRDKSLGLQEKGGDIYLTNFKSKKETRLTNTLERESNAKFLYNNEVVFQRVENVYRLNYSNGELTQLTNFVKGKSDAASRPLGKTTQAGASAQELWLKNDQTALFDIIKKKNAEAANRSEGRGRGFGMAMDNTKPRVIKPIPLDDEFMAGLTVSPDGKYVSYRLIKQALGNKNTIVPNYVTASGYTEDINGRSKVGEALSTSTTYVFDIAKDSVYAVSVSQIPGIKDLPDYVKDYPKELEERTKKNEDRKVNLNLVNWNENGSFAVVSGRAQDNKDFWILKLDPATGKLTLIDRQRDEAWVGGPGISRDIKWIDNQRFYFQSEATGYSHLYTYNVNTGEKKQLTSGKWEVQQVNLSKDKNTFYISGNAAHPGITHFYKLNVNGGELVQITSMKGGNEVTLSPDEKWLAINYSYMDKPWELYIQANKPGAKPVRITKSTSAEFDSYQWRQPDLVSFKNRYGDDVYARVYPSKNPHPNKPAVVFVHGAGYLQNVHYWWSQYFREYMFNNLLADNGYTVIDIDYTASSGYGRNHRTGIYRHMGGKDLTDQVDGVKMLVDKYGVNPKNVGLYGGSYGGFITLMGLFNESDTFRAGAALRSVTDWAHYNHGYTSNILNEPFNDPNSYKKSSPIYFADKLKGDLLMLHGMVDVNVHFQDIVRLSQRFIELGKDNWELAVYPVEDHGFVEPSSWTDEYKRIFKLFENTLKK
;
A
#
# COMPACT_ATOMS: atom_id res chain seq x y z
N MET A 1 -90.74 9.81 -7.95
CA MET A 1 -89.63 9.93 -7.04
C MET A 1 -88.82 8.63 -7.16
N LYS A 2 -87.73 8.61 -7.91
CA LYS A 2 -86.94 7.44 -8.11
C LYS A 2 -85.66 7.63 -7.28
N LYS A 3 -85.38 6.74 -6.33
CA LYS A 3 -84.16 6.71 -5.52
C LYS A 3 -83.08 5.97 -6.31
N LEU A 4 -82.01 6.65 -6.61
CA LEU A 4 -80.82 6.09 -7.23
C LEU A 4 -79.84 5.66 -6.09
N SER A 5 -79.60 4.37 -5.94
CA SER A 5 -78.64 3.83 -5.03
C SER A 5 -77.27 3.72 -5.73
N PHE A 6 -76.30 4.47 -5.26
CA PHE A 6 -74.89 4.36 -5.70
C PHE A 6 -74.14 3.25 -4.93
N LEU A 7 -73.81 2.19 -5.64
CA LEU A 7 -72.97 1.12 -5.07
C LEU A 7 -71.48 1.52 -5.26
N PHE A 8 -70.75 1.78 -4.13
CA PHE A 8 -69.32 1.97 -4.15
C PHE A 8 -68.62 0.60 -4.15
N PHE A 9 -68.01 0.23 -5.25
CA PHE A 9 -67.06 -0.87 -5.32
C PHE A 9 -65.70 -0.42 -4.77
N LEU A 10 -65.39 -0.82 -3.55
CA LEU A 10 -63.98 -0.75 -3.03
C LEU A 10 -63.15 -1.84 -3.71
N PHE A 11 -62.32 -1.47 -4.67
CA PHE A 11 -61.24 -2.30 -5.12
C PHE A 11 -60.16 -2.28 -4.05
N ALA A 12 -60.11 -3.30 -3.19
CA ALA A 12 -58.95 -3.62 -2.39
C ALA A 12 -57.87 -4.18 -3.31
N SER A 13 -56.94 -3.36 -3.76
CA SER A 13 -55.68 -3.83 -4.36
C SER A 13 -54.88 -4.54 -3.26
N ALA A 14 -55.01 -5.86 -3.17
CA ALA A 14 -54.05 -6.68 -2.45
C ALA A 14 -52.70 -6.54 -3.15
N ALA A 15 -51.84 -5.69 -2.61
CA ALA A 15 -50.44 -5.74 -2.92
C ALA A 15 -49.91 -7.09 -2.46
N ASN A 16 -49.82 -8.05 -3.37
CA ASN A 16 -49.05 -9.26 -3.13
C ASN A 16 -47.62 -8.82 -2.84
N ALA A 17 -47.27 -8.66 -1.59
CA ALA A 17 -45.89 -8.60 -1.17
C ALA A 17 -45.28 -9.94 -1.56
N GLN A 18 -44.54 -9.95 -2.66
CA GLN A 18 -43.80 -11.12 -3.15
C GLN A 18 -42.87 -11.52 -2.01
N GLN A 19 -43.21 -12.62 -1.32
CA GLN A 19 -42.34 -13.13 -0.26
C GLN A 19 -41.04 -13.56 -0.91
N LEU A 20 -39.98 -12.79 -0.71
CA LEU A 20 -38.70 -13.09 -1.31
C LEU A 20 -38.19 -14.44 -0.77
N ALA A 21 -37.58 -15.20 -1.67
CA ALA A 21 -36.98 -16.46 -1.30
C ALA A 21 -35.90 -16.23 -0.22
N PRO A 22 -35.76 -17.12 0.76
CA PRO A 22 -34.79 -16.95 1.83
C PRO A 22 -33.36 -16.81 1.30
N LEU A 23 -32.49 -16.18 2.07
CA LEU A 23 -31.08 -16.07 1.77
C LEU A 23 -30.46 -17.47 1.61
N SER A 24 -29.59 -17.64 0.63
CA SER A 24 -28.88 -18.89 0.37
C SER A 24 -27.44 -18.64 -0.05
N VAL A 25 -26.57 -19.62 0.06
CA VAL A 25 -25.18 -19.52 -0.41
C VAL A 25 -25.13 -19.09 -1.88
N GLN A 26 -25.96 -19.69 -2.74
CA GLN A 26 -26.00 -19.34 -4.16
C GLN A 26 -26.35 -17.88 -4.41
N LYS A 27 -27.27 -17.31 -3.62
CA LYS A 27 -27.62 -15.90 -3.75
C LYS A 27 -26.53 -14.98 -3.29
N ILE A 28 -25.85 -15.30 -2.19
CA ILE A 28 -24.78 -14.50 -1.63
C ILE A 28 -23.57 -14.46 -2.57
N MET A 29 -23.20 -15.62 -3.12
CA MET A 29 -21.94 -15.82 -3.85
C MET A 29 -22.01 -15.55 -5.35
N ARG A 30 -23.20 -15.22 -5.88
CA ARG A 30 -23.33 -14.81 -7.29
C ARG A 30 -22.64 -13.47 -7.56
N ASP A 31 -22.63 -12.99 -8.81
CA ASP A 31 -22.05 -11.71 -9.18
C ASP A 31 -22.51 -10.60 -8.21
N PRO A 32 -21.58 -9.86 -7.57
CA PRO A 32 -21.92 -8.81 -6.59
C PRO A 32 -22.83 -7.70 -7.10
N LYS A 33 -22.94 -7.51 -8.41
CA LYS A 33 -23.87 -6.56 -9.01
C LYS A 33 -25.32 -6.74 -8.58
N TRP A 34 -25.71 -7.92 -8.09
CA TRP A 34 -27.05 -8.14 -7.56
C TRP A 34 -27.40 -7.28 -6.35
N MET A 35 -26.37 -6.88 -5.58
CA MET A 35 -26.54 -5.96 -4.44
C MET A 35 -26.75 -4.51 -4.89
N GLY A 36 -26.45 -4.23 -6.17
CA GLY A 36 -26.21 -2.91 -6.69
C GLY A 36 -24.72 -2.55 -6.66
N THR A 37 -24.36 -1.40 -7.19
CA THR A 37 -22.96 -0.98 -7.32
C THR A 37 -22.74 0.38 -6.68
N SER A 38 -21.82 0.45 -5.77
CA SER A 38 -21.42 1.72 -5.16
C SER A 38 -20.69 2.62 -6.17
N PRO A 39 -20.84 3.94 -6.08
CA PRO A 39 -20.05 4.87 -6.90
C PRO A 39 -18.60 4.92 -6.40
N ASP A 40 -17.69 5.22 -7.31
CA ASP A 40 -16.25 5.29 -7.04
C ASP A 40 -15.54 6.41 -7.83
N GLU A 41 -14.21 6.55 -7.66
CA GLU A 41 -13.34 7.49 -8.37
C GLU A 41 -13.81 8.95 -8.34
N TYR A 42 -14.14 9.47 -7.18
CA TYR A 42 -14.59 10.85 -7.00
C TYR A 42 -13.54 11.88 -7.39
N ARG A 43 -13.90 12.80 -8.30
CA ARG A 43 -13.03 13.88 -8.78
C ARG A 43 -13.79 15.20 -8.79
N TRP A 44 -13.19 16.23 -8.22
CA TRP A 44 -13.74 17.58 -8.28
C TRP A 44 -13.42 18.28 -9.60
N SER A 45 -14.34 19.09 -10.09
CA SER A 45 -14.04 20.09 -11.10
C SER A 45 -13.11 21.17 -10.50
N ALA A 46 -12.31 21.79 -11.37
CA ALA A 46 -11.35 22.83 -10.95
C ALA A 46 -12.02 24.04 -10.27
N ASP A 47 -13.28 24.34 -10.64
CA ASP A 47 -14.08 25.42 -10.04
C ASP A 47 -14.83 25.03 -8.77
N SER A 48 -14.64 23.79 -8.28
CA SER A 48 -15.26 23.25 -7.07
C SER A 48 -16.79 23.15 -7.10
N ARG A 49 -17.43 23.18 -8.27
CA ARG A 49 -18.87 23.17 -8.39
C ARG A 49 -19.47 21.83 -8.76
N THR A 50 -18.65 20.92 -9.30
CA THR A 50 -19.10 19.63 -9.81
C THR A 50 -18.21 18.51 -9.29
N ILE A 51 -18.81 17.39 -8.91
CA ILE A 51 -18.12 16.15 -8.60
C ILE A 51 -18.38 15.18 -9.74
N PHE A 52 -17.33 14.65 -10.35
CA PHE A 52 -17.37 13.54 -11.29
C PHE A 52 -17.07 12.25 -10.57
N PHE A 53 -17.72 11.15 -10.93
CA PHE A 53 -17.53 9.84 -10.35
C PHE A 53 -17.95 8.75 -11.33
N ASN A 54 -17.43 7.53 -11.15
CA ASN A 54 -17.92 6.37 -11.89
C ASN A 54 -19.04 5.69 -11.11
N TRP A 55 -20.05 5.20 -11.83
CA TRP A 55 -21.16 4.48 -11.22
C TRP A 55 -21.85 3.54 -12.22
N ASN A 56 -22.47 2.47 -11.71
CA ASN A 56 -23.21 1.51 -12.54
C ASN A 56 -24.59 1.19 -11.94
N PRO A 57 -25.49 2.19 -11.81
CA PRO A 57 -26.81 1.99 -11.22
C PRO A 57 -27.71 1.07 -12.04
N GLU A 58 -27.42 0.88 -13.32
CA GLU A 58 -28.18 0.04 -14.24
C GLU A 58 -27.62 -1.39 -14.34
N SER A 59 -26.62 -1.76 -13.53
CA SER A 59 -25.95 -3.07 -13.53
C SER A 59 -25.47 -3.55 -14.90
N LYS A 60 -24.97 -2.62 -15.72
CA LYS A 60 -24.36 -2.91 -17.03
C LYS A 60 -22.99 -3.59 -16.88
N ASP A 61 -22.39 -3.96 -18.00
CA ASP A 61 -21.06 -4.60 -17.98
C ASP A 61 -19.98 -3.70 -17.38
N LYS A 62 -20.06 -2.38 -17.65
CA LYS A 62 -19.07 -1.39 -17.19
C LYS A 62 -19.71 -0.21 -16.48
N SER A 63 -19.03 0.32 -15.49
CA SER A 63 -19.35 1.61 -14.87
C SER A 63 -19.30 2.72 -15.92
N GLN A 64 -20.14 3.73 -15.73
CA GLN A 64 -20.26 4.90 -16.58
C GLN A 64 -19.88 6.16 -15.79
N PRO A 65 -19.37 7.21 -16.44
CA PRO A 65 -19.13 8.47 -15.78
C PRO A 65 -20.44 9.19 -15.46
N TYR A 66 -20.52 9.71 -14.25
CA TYR A 66 -21.60 10.55 -13.75
C TYR A 66 -21.05 11.85 -13.19
N LYS A 67 -21.92 12.84 -13.04
CA LYS A 67 -21.59 14.11 -12.39
C LYS A 67 -22.73 14.58 -11.51
N VAL A 68 -22.38 15.37 -10.50
CA VAL A 68 -23.34 16.05 -9.64
C VAL A 68 -22.84 17.45 -9.32
N SER A 69 -23.72 18.45 -9.44
CA SER A 69 -23.42 19.80 -8.99
C SER A 69 -23.69 19.95 -7.50
N VAL A 70 -22.80 20.65 -6.77
CA VAL A 70 -22.99 20.91 -5.33
C VAL A 70 -24.19 21.83 -5.03
N ILE A 71 -24.69 22.57 -6.02
CA ILE A 71 -25.78 23.53 -5.86
C ILE A 71 -27.14 22.85 -5.99
N ASN A 72 -27.38 22.17 -7.10
CA ASN A 72 -28.68 21.53 -7.39
C ASN A 72 -28.76 20.07 -6.97
N GLN A 73 -27.60 19.44 -6.68
CA GLN A 73 -27.47 18.07 -6.19
C GLN A 73 -28.12 17.01 -7.10
N LYS A 74 -28.31 17.33 -8.37
CA LYS A 74 -28.89 16.43 -9.35
C LYS A 74 -27.79 15.61 -10.01
N VAL A 75 -27.95 14.29 -10.00
CA VAL A 75 -27.04 13.34 -10.65
C VAL A 75 -27.41 13.25 -12.13
N GLU A 76 -26.40 13.38 -13.00
CA GLU A 76 -26.52 13.28 -14.44
C GLU A 76 -25.38 12.42 -15.01
N LYS A 77 -25.62 11.75 -16.15
CA LYS A 77 -24.53 11.11 -16.90
C LYS A 77 -23.57 12.18 -17.41
N ALA A 78 -22.28 11.88 -17.36
CA ALA A 78 -21.23 12.76 -17.86
C ALA A 78 -20.56 12.11 -19.08
N GLU A 79 -20.15 12.95 -20.04
CA GLU A 79 -19.27 12.49 -21.10
C GLU A 79 -17.83 12.42 -20.58
N LYS A 80 -17.08 11.44 -21.05
CA LYS A 80 -15.68 11.23 -20.61
C LYS A 80 -14.82 12.46 -20.87
N GLU A 81 -14.96 13.05 -22.07
CA GLU A 81 -14.24 14.26 -22.48
C GLU A 81 -14.60 15.48 -21.63
N GLU A 82 -15.84 15.57 -21.14
CA GLU A 82 -16.27 16.62 -20.20
C GLU A 82 -15.56 16.45 -18.86
N ALA A 83 -15.53 15.23 -18.31
CA ALA A 83 -14.85 14.94 -17.06
C ALA A 83 -13.34 15.23 -17.13
N GLU A 84 -12.70 14.88 -18.24
CA GLU A 84 -11.27 15.15 -18.47
C GLU A 84 -10.97 16.66 -18.59
N LYS A 85 -11.81 17.41 -19.32
CA LYS A 85 -11.65 18.87 -19.49
C LYS A 85 -11.90 19.66 -18.22
N MET A 86 -12.81 19.21 -17.36
CA MET A 86 -13.17 19.88 -16.12
C MET A 86 -12.37 19.39 -14.90
N ALA A 87 -11.62 18.29 -15.03
CA ALA A 87 -10.77 17.79 -13.96
C ALA A 87 -9.74 18.83 -13.53
N VAL A 88 -9.38 18.76 -12.24
CA VAL A 88 -8.24 19.55 -11.74
C VAL A 88 -7.01 19.09 -12.49
N ALA A 89 -6.49 19.94 -13.35
CA ALA A 89 -5.25 19.66 -14.05
C ALA A 89 -4.10 19.60 -13.04
N ASN A 90 -3.26 18.56 -13.16
CA ASN A 90 -2.08 18.40 -12.32
C ASN A 90 -1.00 19.39 -12.77
N TYR A 91 -1.03 20.59 -12.19
CA TYR A 91 0.03 21.56 -12.38
C TYR A 91 1.07 21.47 -11.28
N VAL A 92 2.33 21.57 -11.65
CA VAL A 92 3.40 21.95 -10.73
C VAL A 92 3.42 23.48 -10.68
N TYR A 93 2.95 24.05 -9.59
CA TYR A 93 2.81 25.50 -9.45
C TYR A 93 4.12 26.16 -9.05
N ASN A 94 4.34 27.39 -9.54
CA ASN A 94 5.34 28.27 -8.93
C ASN A 94 4.84 28.78 -7.56
N ARG A 95 5.70 29.49 -6.82
CA ARG A 95 5.44 29.87 -5.43
C ARG A 95 4.17 30.69 -5.22
N ASP A 96 3.91 31.67 -6.08
CA ASP A 96 2.71 32.54 -6.00
C ASP A 96 1.49 31.96 -6.74
N LYS A 97 1.62 30.77 -7.28
CA LYS A 97 0.58 30.06 -8.07
C LYS A 97 0.07 30.82 -9.30
N SER A 98 0.84 31.82 -9.78
CA SER A 98 0.53 32.54 -11.02
C SER A 98 0.87 31.72 -12.27
N LEU A 99 1.77 30.77 -12.16
CA LEU A 99 2.24 29.89 -13.24
C LEU A 99 2.10 28.41 -12.85
N GLY A 100 1.86 27.58 -13.85
CA GLY A 100 1.82 26.12 -13.67
C GLY A 100 2.54 25.40 -14.82
N LEU A 101 3.29 24.36 -14.49
CA LEU A 101 3.89 23.44 -15.44
C LEU A 101 3.05 22.19 -15.60
N GLN A 102 2.96 21.68 -16.80
CA GLN A 102 2.39 20.37 -17.12
C GLN A 102 3.28 19.62 -18.09
N GLU A 103 3.29 18.32 -17.99
CA GLU A 103 3.90 17.41 -18.95
C GLU A 103 2.80 16.85 -19.86
N LYS A 104 2.89 17.10 -21.17
CA LYS A 104 1.91 16.65 -22.17
C LYS A 104 2.63 16.08 -23.39
N GLY A 105 2.36 14.83 -23.75
CA GLY A 105 2.94 14.21 -24.95
C GLY A 105 4.45 14.09 -24.93
N GLY A 106 5.09 14.15 -23.75
CA GLY A 106 6.55 14.12 -23.61
C GLY A 106 7.21 15.48 -23.55
N ASP A 107 6.45 16.57 -23.64
CA ASP A 107 6.94 17.94 -23.58
C ASP A 107 6.42 18.69 -22.39
N ILE A 108 7.07 19.81 -22.07
CA ILE A 108 6.73 20.68 -20.95
C ILE A 108 5.95 21.89 -21.45
N TYR A 109 4.83 22.14 -20.80
CA TYR A 109 3.95 23.28 -21.03
C TYR A 109 3.90 24.19 -19.81
N LEU A 110 3.93 25.51 -20.06
CA LEU A 110 3.78 26.56 -19.06
C LEU A 110 2.44 27.26 -19.25
N THR A 111 1.61 27.25 -18.21
CA THR A 111 0.35 28.00 -18.18
C THR A 111 0.50 29.22 -17.27
N ASN A 112 0.19 30.40 -17.80
CA ASN A 112 0.06 31.62 -17.04
C ASN A 112 -1.44 31.82 -16.71
N PHE A 113 -1.78 31.72 -15.40
CA PHE A 113 -3.18 31.77 -14.96
C PHE A 113 -3.83 33.16 -15.04
N LYS A 114 -3.02 34.22 -15.01
CA LYS A 114 -3.54 35.60 -15.18
C LYS A 114 -3.94 35.89 -16.62
N SER A 115 -3.07 35.55 -17.57
CA SER A 115 -3.32 35.77 -19.01
C SER A 115 -4.09 34.63 -19.65
N LYS A 116 -4.28 33.49 -18.96
CA LYS A 116 -4.86 32.25 -19.48
C LYS A 116 -4.11 31.69 -20.71
N LYS A 117 -2.84 32.05 -20.86
CA LYS A 117 -2.01 31.63 -21.98
C LYS A 117 -1.22 30.37 -21.60
N GLU A 118 -1.31 29.35 -22.47
CA GLU A 118 -0.45 28.18 -22.42
C GLU A 118 0.66 28.34 -23.47
N THR A 119 1.90 27.99 -23.09
CA THR A 119 3.07 28.03 -23.95
C THR A 119 3.80 26.70 -23.86
N ARG A 120 4.04 26.05 -24.99
CA ARG A 120 4.90 24.85 -25.06
C ARG A 120 6.36 25.31 -24.91
N LEU A 121 7.02 24.83 -23.86
CA LEU A 121 8.41 25.20 -23.55
C LEU A 121 9.43 24.31 -24.27
N THR A 122 9.07 23.04 -24.49
CA THR A 122 9.93 22.09 -25.20
C THR A 122 9.19 21.49 -26.40
N ASN A 123 9.92 21.07 -27.41
CA ASN A 123 9.41 20.42 -28.61
C ASN A 123 10.52 19.52 -29.18
N THR A 124 10.72 18.36 -28.56
CA THR A 124 11.82 17.45 -28.91
C THR A 124 11.27 16.04 -29.09
N LEU A 125 12.08 15.17 -29.69
CA LEU A 125 11.73 13.74 -29.82
C LEU A 125 11.94 12.97 -28.51
N GLU A 126 12.85 13.43 -27.68
CA GLU A 126 13.11 12.85 -26.36
C GLU A 126 12.11 13.37 -25.35
N ARG A 127 11.64 12.48 -24.49
CA ARG A 127 10.69 12.84 -23.45
C ARG A 127 11.34 13.69 -22.35
N GLU A 128 10.71 14.81 -22.04
CA GLU A 128 10.99 15.59 -20.85
C GLU A 128 10.02 15.22 -19.72
N SER A 129 10.54 15.19 -18.51
CA SER A 129 9.80 14.80 -17.31
C SER A 129 10.32 15.50 -16.06
N ASN A 130 9.64 15.32 -14.93
CA ASN A 130 10.03 15.87 -13.63
C ASN A 130 10.22 17.40 -13.64
N ALA A 131 9.39 18.12 -14.44
CA ALA A 131 9.44 19.56 -14.54
C ALA A 131 9.09 20.24 -13.23
N LYS A 132 9.93 21.17 -12.78
CA LYS A 132 9.74 21.94 -11.54
C LYS A 132 10.19 23.38 -11.72
N PHE A 133 9.59 24.28 -10.94
CA PHE A 133 10.14 25.65 -10.80
C PHE A 133 11.28 25.65 -9.78
N LEU A 134 12.33 26.37 -10.11
CA LEU A 134 13.30 26.84 -9.12
C LEU A 134 12.73 28.05 -8.34
N TYR A 135 13.39 28.42 -7.25
CA TYR A 135 12.97 29.53 -6.41
C TYR A 135 12.94 30.88 -7.14
N ASN A 136 13.77 31.05 -8.16
CA ASN A 136 13.85 32.21 -9.06
C ASN A 136 12.86 32.14 -10.25
N ASN A 137 11.95 31.18 -10.27
CA ASN A 137 11.00 30.89 -11.35
C ASN A 137 11.61 30.34 -12.65
N GLU A 138 12.89 30.02 -12.74
CA GLU A 138 13.40 29.20 -13.84
C GLU A 138 12.83 27.78 -13.76
N VAL A 139 12.83 27.06 -14.87
CA VAL A 139 12.29 25.70 -14.94
C VAL A 139 13.44 24.72 -15.03
N VAL A 140 13.40 23.67 -14.19
CA VAL A 140 14.28 22.50 -14.34
C VAL A 140 13.46 21.30 -14.73
N PHE A 141 14.04 20.44 -15.57
CA PHE A 141 13.40 19.21 -16.01
C PHE A 141 14.47 18.15 -16.32
N GLN A 142 14.01 16.91 -16.39
CA GLN A 142 14.82 15.77 -16.82
C GLN A 142 14.55 15.46 -18.28
N ARG A 143 15.62 15.24 -19.05
CA ARG A 143 15.60 14.68 -20.40
C ARG A 143 16.51 13.48 -20.43
N VAL A 144 15.97 12.30 -20.72
CA VAL A 144 16.67 11.01 -20.55
C VAL A 144 17.16 10.91 -19.10
N GLU A 145 18.47 10.75 -18.87
CA GLU A 145 19.04 10.72 -17.51
C GLU A 145 19.49 12.10 -17.02
N ASN A 146 19.55 13.13 -17.86
CA ASN A 146 20.18 14.40 -17.51
C ASN A 146 19.19 15.50 -17.13
N VAL A 147 19.64 16.40 -16.25
CA VAL A 147 18.88 17.58 -15.80
C VAL A 147 19.25 18.78 -16.63
N TYR A 148 18.23 19.49 -17.05
CA TYR A 148 18.32 20.76 -17.78
C TYR A 148 17.63 21.88 -17.02
N ARG A 149 18.15 23.09 -17.14
CA ARG A 149 17.55 24.32 -16.65
C ARG A 149 17.16 25.19 -17.82
N LEU A 150 15.96 25.69 -17.83
CA LEU A 150 15.41 26.56 -18.86
C LEU A 150 14.98 27.90 -18.23
N ASN A 151 15.57 28.95 -18.71
CA ASN A 151 15.05 30.29 -18.50
C ASN A 151 14.04 30.60 -19.63
N TYR A 152 12.77 30.42 -19.35
CA TYR A 152 11.71 30.56 -20.35
C TYR A 152 11.45 32.00 -20.79
N SER A 153 12.05 33.01 -20.15
CA SER A 153 11.91 34.43 -20.52
C SER A 153 12.84 34.80 -21.69
N ASN A 154 14.03 34.21 -21.76
CA ASN A 154 15.01 34.47 -22.81
C ASN A 154 15.34 33.24 -23.67
N GLY A 155 14.80 32.05 -23.33
CA GLY A 155 15.02 30.81 -24.06
C GLY A 155 16.35 30.11 -23.75
N GLU A 156 17.15 30.57 -22.78
CA GLU A 156 18.42 29.96 -22.41
C GLU A 156 18.23 28.58 -21.81
N LEU A 157 18.77 27.56 -22.46
CA LEU A 157 18.78 26.16 -22.02
C LEU A 157 20.18 25.76 -21.57
N THR A 158 20.31 25.34 -20.31
CA THR A 158 21.57 24.92 -19.72
C THR A 158 21.45 23.47 -19.25
N GLN A 159 22.35 22.59 -19.72
CA GLN A 159 22.47 21.25 -19.12
C GLN A 159 23.19 21.34 -17.78
N LEU A 160 22.61 20.74 -16.71
CA LEU A 160 23.18 20.82 -15.36
C LEU A 160 24.00 19.58 -14.99
N THR A 161 23.68 18.41 -15.54
CA THR A 161 24.36 17.13 -15.24
C THR A 161 24.84 16.46 -16.53
N ASN A 162 25.82 15.59 -16.40
CA ASN A 162 26.33 14.76 -17.49
C ASN A 162 26.39 13.29 -17.03
N PHE A 163 25.22 12.67 -16.77
CA PHE A 163 25.15 11.26 -16.47
C PHE A 163 25.44 10.43 -17.74
N VAL A 164 26.35 9.46 -17.59
CA VAL A 164 26.77 8.59 -18.70
C VAL A 164 26.63 7.12 -18.29
N LYS A 165 26.19 6.29 -19.24
CA LYS A 165 26.20 4.83 -19.06
C LYS A 165 27.61 4.31 -19.26
N GLY A 166 28.13 3.49 -18.34
CA GLY A 166 29.48 2.90 -18.41
C GLY A 166 30.22 2.97 -17.09
N LYS A 167 31.34 2.28 -17.00
CA LYS A 167 32.10 2.17 -15.75
C LYS A 167 32.97 3.40 -15.50
N SER A 168 33.14 3.72 -14.21
CA SER A 168 33.93 4.87 -13.70
C SER A 168 35.41 4.89 -14.03
N ASP A 169 35.94 3.87 -14.66
CA ASP A 169 37.37 3.71 -14.95
C ASP A 169 37.93 4.67 -16.04
N ALA A 170 37.05 5.48 -16.66
CA ALA A 170 37.51 6.38 -17.75
C ALA A 170 38.09 7.71 -17.28
N ALA A 171 37.95 8.10 -16.01
CA ALA A 171 38.24 9.46 -15.52
C ALA A 171 39.60 9.62 -14.81
N SER A 172 40.43 8.59 -14.63
CA SER A 172 41.65 8.71 -13.83
C SER A 172 42.89 7.95 -14.36
N ARG A 173 42.94 7.59 -15.67
CA ARG A 173 44.19 7.06 -16.23
C ARG A 173 44.75 8.01 -17.25
N PRO A 174 46.04 8.32 -17.17
CA PRO A 174 46.75 8.96 -18.28
C PRO A 174 46.62 8.06 -19.52
N LEU A 175 46.44 8.66 -20.71
CA LEU A 175 46.40 7.96 -21.99
C LEU A 175 47.71 7.15 -22.19
N GLY A 176 47.63 5.87 -21.85
CA GLY A 176 48.71 4.96 -22.03
C GLY A 176 48.40 3.56 -21.51
N LYS A 177 47.99 2.68 -22.42
CA LYS A 177 47.70 1.24 -22.25
C LYS A 177 46.26 0.89 -21.85
N THR A 178 45.42 0.76 -22.87
CA THR A 178 44.19 -0.05 -22.80
C THR A 178 44.53 -1.53 -22.63
N THR A 179 44.54 -2.02 -21.39
CA THR A 179 44.33 -3.45 -21.15
C THR A 179 42.83 -3.70 -21.19
N GLN A 180 42.37 -4.28 -22.31
CA GLN A 180 41.01 -4.83 -22.40
C GLN A 180 40.86 -5.93 -21.35
N ALA A 181 40.26 -5.60 -20.23
CA ALA A 181 39.75 -6.61 -19.31
C ALA A 181 38.46 -7.19 -19.91
N GLY A 182 38.54 -8.41 -20.41
CA GLY A 182 37.38 -9.15 -20.89
C GLY A 182 37.52 -9.97 -22.16
N ALA A 183 38.52 -9.75 -22.96
CA ALA A 183 38.77 -10.61 -24.13
C ALA A 183 39.38 -11.95 -23.70
N SER A 184 38.85 -13.05 -24.21
CA SER A 184 39.43 -14.39 -23.98
C SER A 184 40.85 -14.48 -24.56
N ALA A 185 41.67 -15.38 -24.05
CA ALA A 185 43.01 -15.63 -24.58
C ALA A 185 42.96 -15.93 -26.09
N GLN A 186 41.94 -16.58 -26.56
CA GLN A 186 41.69 -16.85 -27.97
C GLN A 186 41.41 -15.57 -28.77
N GLU A 187 40.57 -14.67 -28.27
CA GLU A 187 40.29 -13.39 -28.96
C GLU A 187 41.48 -12.47 -29.00
N LEU A 188 42.29 -12.43 -27.94
CA LEU A 188 43.54 -11.68 -27.92
C LEU A 188 44.56 -12.25 -28.89
N TRP A 189 44.65 -13.58 -28.98
CA TRP A 189 45.55 -14.24 -29.92
C TRP A 189 45.12 -13.95 -31.36
N LEU A 190 43.84 -14.12 -31.71
CA LEU A 190 43.28 -13.85 -33.04
C LEU A 190 43.48 -12.39 -33.43
N LYS A 191 43.27 -11.45 -32.55
CA LYS A 191 43.49 -10.02 -32.80
C LYS A 191 44.93 -9.70 -33.06
N ASN A 192 45.85 -10.29 -32.30
CA ASN A 192 47.29 -10.11 -32.47
C ASN A 192 47.77 -10.74 -33.80
N ASP A 193 47.29 -11.94 -34.13
CA ASP A 193 47.56 -12.65 -35.35
C ASP A 193 47.10 -11.88 -36.60
N GLN A 194 45.86 -11.39 -36.63
CA GLN A 194 45.35 -10.56 -37.69
C GLN A 194 46.11 -9.25 -37.85
N THR A 195 46.53 -8.62 -36.73
CA THR A 195 47.31 -7.41 -36.76
C THR A 195 48.76 -7.68 -37.23
N ALA A 196 49.30 -8.89 -36.97
CA ALA A 196 50.62 -9.28 -37.44
C ALA A 196 50.64 -9.63 -38.93
N LEU A 197 49.59 -10.26 -39.42
CA LEU A 197 49.47 -10.73 -40.79
C LEU A 197 49.11 -9.64 -41.83
N PHE A 198 48.35 -8.63 -41.43
CA PHE A 198 47.81 -7.65 -42.37
C PHE A 198 48.29 -6.21 -42.05
N ASP A 199 49.28 -5.69 -42.84
CA ASP A 199 49.74 -4.31 -42.67
C ASP A 199 48.65 -3.25 -42.87
N ILE A 200 47.59 -3.56 -43.62
CA ILE A 200 46.46 -2.67 -43.80
C ILE A 200 45.67 -2.47 -42.48
N ILE A 201 45.63 -3.49 -41.61
CA ILE A 201 45.01 -3.38 -40.27
C ILE A 201 45.88 -2.53 -39.37
N LYS A 202 47.19 -2.70 -39.39
CA LYS A 202 48.16 -1.83 -38.71
C LYS A 202 48.01 -0.39 -39.12
N LYS A 203 47.92 -0.15 -40.45
CA LYS A 203 47.78 1.19 -41.05
C LYS A 203 46.42 1.82 -40.64
N LYS A 204 45.31 1.07 -40.71
CA LYS A 204 44.00 1.56 -40.27
C LYS A 204 43.92 1.86 -38.78
N ASN A 205 44.59 1.06 -37.94
CA ASN A 205 44.64 1.31 -36.50
C ASN A 205 45.50 2.54 -36.19
N ALA A 206 46.62 2.76 -36.93
CA ALA A 206 47.43 3.96 -36.83
C ALA A 206 46.69 5.22 -37.36
N GLU A 207 45.95 5.08 -38.47
CA GLU A 207 45.12 6.17 -39.01
C GLU A 207 43.91 6.49 -38.11
N ALA A 208 43.31 5.49 -37.42
CA ALA A 208 42.28 5.71 -36.44
C ALA A 208 42.79 6.45 -35.20
N ALA A 209 43.98 6.11 -34.72
CA ALA A 209 44.67 6.82 -33.63
C ALA A 209 44.99 8.27 -34.04
N ASN A 210 45.51 8.50 -35.27
CA ASN A 210 45.80 9.84 -35.79
C ASN A 210 44.52 10.64 -36.11
N ARG A 211 43.39 9.99 -36.45
CA ARG A 211 42.09 10.68 -36.65
C ARG A 211 41.48 11.20 -35.39
N SER A 212 41.81 10.64 -34.24
CA SER A 212 41.34 11.16 -32.93
C SER A 212 42.07 12.47 -32.53
N GLU A 213 43.28 12.71 -33.07
CA GLU A 213 44.03 13.95 -32.85
C GLU A 213 43.81 15.04 -33.91
N GLY A 214 43.18 14.73 -35.05
CA GLY A 214 43.10 15.60 -36.23
C GLY A 214 41.75 16.20 -36.61
N ARG A 215 40.68 16.01 -35.81
CA ARG A 215 39.39 16.66 -36.08
C ARG A 215 39.22 17.98 -35.33
N GLY A 216 40.00 18.95 -35.66
CA GLY A 216 39.98 20.31 -35.15
C GLY A 216 40.35 21.37 -36.15
N ARG A 217 40.03 21.22 -37.48
CA ARG A 217 40.14 22.31 -38.46
C ARG A 217 38.89 22.41 -39.31
N GLY A 218 37.86 23.00 -38.72
CA GLY A 218 36.72 23.55 -39.45
C GLY A 218 37.02 25.02 -39.77
N PHE A 219 36.59 25.43 -40.92
CA PHE A 219 36.69 26.77 -41.50
C PHE A 219 36.44 27.90 -40.51
N GLY A 220 37.25 28.95 -40.62
CA GLY A 220 37.20 30.13 -39.75
C GLY A 220 35.87 30.86 -39.76
N MET A 221 35.24 30.82 -38.61
CA MET A 221 34.34 31.87 -38.11
C MET A 221 34.99 32.47 -36.87
N ALA A 222 34.77 33.74 -36.65
CA ALA A 222 35.37 34.54 -35.62
C ALA A 222 35.51 33.78 -34.29
N MET A 223 36.70 33.79 -33.72
CA MET A 223 36.96 33.22 -32.38
C MET A 223 36.11 33.97 -31.34
N ASP A 224 34.99 33.38 -30.98
CA ASP A 224 34.37 33.68 -29.71
C ASP A 224 35.26 33.06 -28.59
N ASN A 225 35.81 33.92 -27.73
CA ASN A 225 36.74 33.55 -26.65
C ASN A 225 36.02 32.86 -25.47
N THR A 226 34.78 32.44 -25.62
CA THR A 226 34.07 31.67 -24.61
C THR A 226 34.48 30.20 -24.69
N LYS A 227 35.25 29.73 -23.71
CA LYS A 227 35.54 28.30 -23.55
C LYS A 227 34.23 27.54 -23.42
N PRO A 228 33.96 26.52 -24.21
CA PRO A 228 32.75 25.71 -24.04
C PRO A 228 32.70 25.17 -22.61
N ARG A 229 31.55 25.28 -21.98
CA ARG A 229 31.31 24.72 -20.64
C ARG A 229 31.47 23.19 -20.71
N VAL A 230 32.42 22.66 -19.95
CA VAL A 230 32.62 21.22 -19.80
C VAL A 230 32.06 20.79 -18.47
N ILE A 231 31.11 19.86 -18.47
CA ILE A 231 30.57 19.20 -17.26
C ILE A 231 31.21 17.82 -17.22
N LYS A 232 31.80 17.47 -16.09
CA LYS A 232 32.42 16.15 -15.90
C LYS A 232 31.38 15.05 -16.04
N PRO A 233 31.73 13.95 -16.73
CA PRO A 233 30.82 12.79 -16.78
C PRO A 233 30.64 12.20 -15.40
N ILE A 234 29.38 11.87 -15.07
CA ILE A 234 28.97 11.15 -13.85
C ILE A 234 28.60 9.73 -14.29
N PRO A 235 29.46 8.73 -14.05
CA PRO A 235 29.17 7.37 -14.47
C PRO A 235 28.04 6.77 -13.62
N LEU A 236 27.11 6.06 -14.27
CA LEU A 236 26.04 5.35 -13.60
C LEU A 236 26.38 3.89 -13.30
N ASP A 237 27.55 3.44 -13.80
CA ASP A 237 28.00 2.04 -13.79
C ASP A 237 26.90 1.08 -14.30
N ASP A 238 26.72 -0.07 -13.67
CA ASP A 238 25.64 -1.03 -13.98
C ASP A 238 24.45 -0.84 -13.01
N GLU A 239 24.26 0.38 -12.47
CA GLU A 239 23.25 0.70 -11.46
C GLU A 239 22.11 1.55 -12.07
N PHE A 240 20.92 1.41 -11.48
CA PHE A 240 19.76 2.20 -11.86
C PHE A 240 19.75 3.53 -11.13
N MET A 241 19.60 4.61 -11.88
CA MET A 241 19.34 5.92 -11.29
C MET A 241 17.86 6.07 -10.94
N ALA A 242 17.58 6.48 -9.71
CA ALA A 242 16.23 6.78 -9.22
C ALA A 242 16.24 8.03 -8.35
N GLY A 243 15.07 8.65 -8.19
CA GLY A 243 14.87 9.70 -7.22
C GLY A 243 15.67 10.97 -7.47
N LEU A 244 15.86 11.33 -8.73
CA LEU A 244 16.54 12.55 -9.12
C LEU A 244 15.71 13.77 -8.75
N THR A 245 16.32 14.72 -8.03
CA THR A 245 15.68 15.99 -7.67
C THR A 245 16.72 17.11 -7.60
N VAL A 246 16.30 18.32 -7.99
CA VAL A 246 17.10 19.54 -7.92
C VAL A 246 16.69 20.34 -6.71
N SER A 247 17.64 20.92 -5.98
CA SER A 247 17.34 21.87 -4.90
C SER A 247 16.62 23.11 -5.45
N PRO A 248 15.64 23.67 -4.75
CA PRO A 248 14.89 24.82 -5.23
C PRO A 248 15.73 26.06 -5.54
N ASP A 249 16.90 26.21 -4.92
CA ASP A 249 17.89 27.27 -5.22
C ASP A 249 18.77 26.96 -6.44
N GLY A 250 18.61 25.76 -7.04
CA GLY A 250 19.34 25.35 -8.24
C GLY A 250 20.82 25.04 -8.04
N LYS A 251 21.28 24.81 -6.81
CA LYS A 251 22.70 24.57 -6.49
C LYS A 251 23.08 23.09 -6.47
N TYR A 252 22.15 22.20 -6.12
CA TYR A 252 22.41 20.79 -5.90
C TYR A 252 21.44 19.90 -6.68
N VAL A 253 21.94 18.77 -7.16
CA VAL A 253 21.15 17.68 -7.68
C VAL A 253 21.38 16.47 -6.80
N SER A 254 20.29 15.91 -6.22
CA SER A 254 20.37 14.65 -5.48
C SER A 254 19.75 13.52 -6.29
N TYR A 255 20.36 12.34 -6.23
CA TYR A 255 19.91 11.14 -6.92
C TYR A 255 20.33 9.89 -6.15
N ARG A 256 19.73 8.75 -6.48
CA ARG A 256 20.11 7.46 -5.92
C ARG A 256 20.55 6.53 -7.04
N LEU A 257 21.59 5.78 -6.79
CA LEU A 257 21.95 4.63 -7.60
C LEU A 257 21.53 3.36 -6.87
N ILE A 258 20.84 2.49 -7.57
CA ILE A 258 20.29 1.23 -7.06
C ILE A 258 21.04 0.09 -7.71
N LYS A 259 21.75 -0.68 -6.89
CA LYS A 259 22.35 -1.94 -7.27
C LYS A 259 21.34 -3.05 -7.06
N GLN A 260 20.90 -3.66 -8.14
CA GLN A 260 19.95 -4.76 -8.05
C GLN A 260 20.57 -5.98 -7.38
N ALA A 261 19.78 -6.64 -6.58
CA ALA A 261 20.13 -7.94 -6.06
C ALA A 261 20.18 -8.99 -7.17
N LEU A 262 21.19 -9.85 -7.11
CA LEU A 262 21.37 -10.95 -8.04
C LEU A 262 21.13 -12.29 -7.36
N GLY A 263 20.75 -13.31 -8.12
CA GLY A 263 20.63 -14.68 -7.65
C GLY A 263 19.32 -15.04 -6.94
N ASN A 264 18.34 -14.14 -6.89
CA ASN A 264 17.01 -14.49 -6.38
C ASN A 264 16.32 -15.47 -7.30
N LYS A 265 15.70 -16.50 -6.71
CA LYS A 265 14.96 -17.53 -7.43
C LYS A 265 13.46 -17.32 -7.25
N ASN A 266 12.76 -17.11 -8.33
CA ASN A 266 11.30 -17.03 -8.31
C ASN A 266 10.67 -18.43 -8.27
N THR A 267 9.52 -18.52 -7.62
CA THR A 267 8.67 -19.71 -7.65
C THR A 267 7.88 -19.74 -8.97
N ILE A 268 7.60 -20.93 -9.46
CA ILE A 268 6.69 -21.18 -10.58
C ILE A 268 5.34 -21.61 -10.02
N VAL A 269 4.25 -21.07 -10.58
CA VAL A 269 2.87 -21.47 -10.31
C VAL A 269 2.31 -22.09 -11.60
N PRO A 270 2.09 -23.42 -11.65
CA PRO A 270 1.58 -24.06 -12.85
C PRO A 270 0.11 -23.72 -13.11
N ASN A 271 -0.21 -23.30 -14.33
CA ASN A 271 -1.57 -23.12 -14.82
C ASN A 271 -1.96 -24.34 -15.69
N TYR A 272 -2.90 -25.12 -15.21
CA TYR A 272 -3.33 -26.38 -15.88
C TYR A 272 -4.50 -26.18 -16.83
N VAL A 273 -5.24 -25.08 -16.73
CA VAL A 273 -6.44 -24.82 -17.55
C VAL A 273 -6.16 -23.60 -18.43
N THR A 274 -5.62 -23.86 -19.61
CA THR A 274 -5.17 -22.83 -20.55
C THR A 274 -5.85 -22.96 -21.91
N ALA A 275 -5.83 -21.89 -22.68
CA ALA A 275 -6.37 -21.89 -24.05
C ALA A 275 -5.54 -22.78 -25.00
N SER A 276 -4.25 -22.97 -24.73
CA SER A 276 -3.35 -23.82 -25.53
C SER A 276 -3.56 -25.33 -25.31
N GLY A 277 -4.21 -25.70 -24.19
CA GLY A 277 -4.36 -27.08 -23.75
C GLY A 277 -3.07 -27.69 -23.16
N TYR A 278 -1.99 -26.96 -23.06
CA TYR A 278 -0.76 -27.32 -22.37
C TYR A 278 -0.66 -26.60 -21.03
N THR A 279 0.02 -27.21 -20.06
CA THR A 279 0.36 -26.53 -18.81
C THR A 279 1.32 -25.37 -19.09
N GLU A 280 1.03 -24.20 -18.54
CA GLU A 280 1.83 -22.98 -18.68
C GLU A 280 2.36 -22.53 -17.32
N ASP A 281 3.57 -21.98 -17.29
CA ASP A 281 4.18 -21.49 -16.06
C ASP A 281 3.82 -20.02 -15.84
N ILE A 282 3.24 -19.70 -14.66
CA ILE A 282 3.08 -18.34 -14.16
C ILE A 282 4.29 -18.05 -13.26
N ASN A 283 5.03 -16.96 -13.55
CA ASN A 283 6.11 -16.52 -12.69
C ASN A 283 5.51 -15.98 -11.37
N GLY A 284 5.80 -16.70 -10.30
CA GLY A 284 5.51 -16.24 -8.95
C GLY A 284 6.66 -15.40 -8.38
N ARG A 285 6.51 -14.97 -7.14
CA ARG A 285 7.53 -14.24 -6.40
C ARG A 285 8.59 -15.16 -5.79
N SER A 286 9.68 -14.58 -5.31
CA SER A 286 10.67 -15.25 -4.45
C SER A 286 10.09 -15.49 -3.04
N LYS A 287 10.87 -16.15 -2.19
CA LYS A 287 10.53 -16.46 -0.80
C LYS A 287 11.24 -15.50 0.16
N VAL A 288 10.80 -15.47 1.43
CA VAL A 288 11.45 -14.69 2.48
C VAL A 288 12.94 -15.05 2.63
N GLY A 289 13.76 -14.06 2.90
CA GLY A 289 15.21 -14.22 2.93
C GLY A 289 15.89 -14.02 1.58
N GLU A 290 15.16 -13.52 0.58
CA GLU A 290 15.75 -13.10 -0.69
C GLU A 290 16.77 -11.97 -0.50
N ALA A 291 17.75 -11.92 -1.39
CA ALA A 291 18.67 -10.81 -1.42
C ALA A 291 17.96 -9.51 -1.77
N LEU A 292 18.19 -8.45 -1.01
CA LEU A 292 17.59 -7.15 -1.25
C LEU A 292 18.53 -6.23 -2.03
N SER A 293 17.97 -5.46 -2.96
CA SER A 293 18.69 -4.40 -3.65
C SER A 293 19.17 -3.36 -2.64
N THR A 294 20.34 -2.79 -2.92
CA THR A 294 20.92 -1.71 -2.12
C THR A 294 20.88 -0.41 -2.88
N SER A 295 20.79 0.72 -2.17
CA SER A 295 20.80 2.03 -2.78
C SER A 295 21.79 2.96 -2.09
N THR A 296 22.52 3.75 -2.88
CA THR A 296 23.36 4.82 -2.37
C THR A 296 22.82 6.16 -2.86
N THR A 297 22.68 7.11 -1.95
CA THR A 297 22.26 8.48 -2.28
C THR A 297 23.49 9.33 -2.55
N TYR A 298 23.42 10.13 -3.60
CA TYR A 298 24.47 11.05 -4.02
C TYR A 298 23.93 12.47 -4.08
N VAL A 299 24.80 13.44 -3.85
CA VAL A 299 24.56 14.86 -4.09
C VAL A 299 25.61 15.37 -5.05
N PHE A 300 25.19 16.00 -6.12
CA PHE A 300 26.04 16.71 -7.08
C PHE A 300 25.96 18.20 -6.80
N ASP A 301 27.08 18.82 -6.48
CA ASP A 301 27.26 20.28 -6.34
C ASP A 301 27.52 20.85 -7.73
N ILE A 302 26.55 21.58 -8.28
CA ILE A 302 26.61 22.12 -9.65
C ILE A 302 27.74 23.14 -9.82
N ALA A 303 28.01 23.94 -8.80
CA ALA A 303 29.01 24.99 -8.87
C ALA A 303 30.42 24.41 -8.80
N LYS A 304 30.63 23.36 -8.01
CA LYS A 304 31.95 22.70 -7.88
C LYS A 304 32.17 21.58 -8.86
N ASP A 305 31.17 21.22 -9.65
CA ASP A 305 31.20 20.05 -10.57
C ASP A 305 31.73 18.79 -9.85
N SER A 306 31.11 18.50 -8.67
CA SER A 306 31.60 17.46 -7.77
C SER A 306 30.46 16.65 -7.19
N VAL A 307 30.65 15.31 -7.11
CA VAL A 307 29.67 14.34 -6.55
C VAL A 307 30.12 13.90 -5.17
N TYR A 308 29.19 13.84 -4.23
CA TYR A 308 29.40 13.30 -2.88
C TYR A 308 28.43 12.15 -2.62
N ALA A 309 28.95 11.04 -2.09
CA ALA A 309 28.11 9.99 -1.55
C ALA A 309 27.61 10.39 -0.14
N VAL A 310 26.32 10.21 0.12
CA VAL A 310 25.75 10.42 1.45
C VAL A 310 26.03 9.19 2.31
N SER A 311 26.86 9.36 3.35
CA SER A 311 27.26 8.27 4.22
C SER A 311 26.20 7.98 5.28
N VAL A 312 25.72 6.74 5.33
CA VAL A 312 24.77 6.28 6.37
C VAL A 312 25.49 5.88 7.67
N SER A 313 26.80 5.69 7.67
CA SER A 313 27.58 5.28 8.86
C SER A 313 27.54 6.29 10.01
N GLN A 314 27.12 7.52 9.73
CA GLN A 314 26.98 8.59 10.73
C GLN A 314 25.62 8.55 11.46
N ILE A 315 24.70 7.70 11.02
CA ILE A 315 23.32 7.66 11.56
C ILE A 315 23.39 7.08 12.99
N PRO A 316 22.87 7.78 14.01
CA PRO A 316 22.85 7.27 15.36
C PRO A 316 22.08 5.96 15.46
N GLY A 317 22.69 4.93 16.07
CA GLY A 317 22.11 3.61 16.20
C GLY A 317 22.21 2.73 14.96
N ILE A 318 22.99 3.12 13.95
CA ILE A 318 23.18 2.32 12.73
C ILE A 318 23.73 0.92 13.00
N LYS A 319 24.46 0.74 14.11
CA LYS A 319 25.07 -0.52 14.54
C LYS A 319 24.29 -1.25 15.62
N ASP A 320 23.14 -0.69 16.06
CA ASP A 320 22.34 -1.33 17.11
C ASP A 320 21.80 -2.67 16.63
N LEU A 321 22.13 -3.75 17.35
CA LEU A 321 21.62 -5.07 17.05
C LEU A 321 20.16 -5.19 17.54
N PRO A 322 19.29 -5.91 16.80
CA PRO A 322 17.96 -6.24 17.29
C PRO A 322 18.00 -7.18 18.49
N ASP A 323 17.02 -7.04 19.39
CA ASP A 323 16.98 -7.83 20.64
C ASP A 323 16.90 -9.35 20.42
N TYR A 324 16.25 -9.79 19.34
CA TYR A 324 16.11 -11.22 19.04
C TYR A 324 17.47 -11.95 18.89
N VAL A 325 18.52 -11.24 18.50
CA VAL A 325 19.87 -11.82 18.32
C VAL A 325 20.41 -12.36 19.65
N LYS A 326 19.93 -11.84 20.80
CA LYS A 326 20.30 -12.33 22.15
C LYS A 326 19.90 -13.80 22.39
N ASP A 327 18.89 -14.30 21.67
CA ASP A 327 18.47 -15.70 21.72
C ASP A 327 19.43 -16.66 20.99
N TYR A 328 20.40 -16.09 20.24
CA TYR A 328 21.40 -16.80 19.44
C TYR A 328 22.83 -16.38 19.85
N PRO A 329 23.40 -16.90 20.95
CA PRO A 329 24.65 -16.39 21.52
C PRO A 329 25.85 -16.35 20.56
N LYS A 330 25.98 -17.34 19.70
CA LYS A 330 27.07 -17.38 18.70
C LYS A 330 26.91 -16.25 17.66
N GLU A 331 25.69 -16.05 17.15
CA GLU A 331 25.38 -15.00 16.23
C GLU A 331 25.57 -13.61 16.86
N LEU A 332 25.17 -13.46 18.12
CA LEU A 332 25.37 -12.22 18.87
C LEU A 332 26.87 -11.88 18.98
N GLU A 333 27.71 -12.86 19.34
CA GLU A 333 29.16 -12.69 19.43
C GLU A 333 29.76 -12.29 18.07
N GLU A 334 29.39 -12.99 17.00
CA GLU A 334 29.89 -12.71 15.67
C GLU A 334 29.49 -11.32 15.18
N ARG A 335 28.20 -10.92 15.31
CA ARG A 335 27.71 -9.59 14.90
C ARG A 335 28.33 -8.48 15.74
N THR A 336 28.49 -8.70 17.06
CA THR A 336 29.15 -7.73 17.93
C THR A 336 30.59 -7.52 17.52
N LYS A 337 31.32 -8.60 17.20
CA LYS A 337 32.70 -8.54 16.74
C LYS A 337 32.85 -7.86 15.38
N LYS A 338 31.94 -8.14 14.42
CA LYS A 338 31.94 -7.52 13.09
C LYS A 338 31.63 -6.03 13.16
N ASN A 339 30.74 -5.62 14.07
CA ASN A 339 30.38 -4.22 14.31
C ASN A 339 30.01 -3.46 13.01
N GLU A 340 29.27 -4.14 12.13
CA GLU A 340 28.90 -3.64 10.81
C GLU A 340 27.72 -2.65 10.87
N ASP A 341 27.70 -1.70 9.94
CA ASP A 341 26.54 -0.85 9.76
C ASP A 341 25.36 -1.65 9.20
N ARG A 342 24.17 -1.49 9.79
CA ARG A 342 22.95 -2.06 9.23
C ARG A 342 22.63 -1.41 7.87
N LYS A 343 22.07 -2.18 6.97
CA LYS A 343 21.64 -1.68 5.64
C LYS A 343 20.46 -0.72 5.80
N VAL A 344 20.57 0.47 5.22
CA VAL A 344 19.56 1.53 5.26
C VAL A 344 19.25 1.99 3.85
N ASN A 345 17.97 2.12 3.56
CA ASN A 345 17.49 2.77 2.35
C ASN A 345 17.07 4.21 2.69
N LEU A 346 17.76 5.19 2.10
CA LEU A 346 17.36 6.59 2.18
C LEU A 346 16.29 6.89 1.14
N ASN A 347 15.28 7.64 1.51
CA ASN A 347 14.25 8.17 0.60
C ASN A 347 14.80 9.36 -0.21
N LEU A 348 13.92 9.99 -1.01
CA LEU A 348 14.27 11.21 -1.74
C LEU A 348 14.63 12.35 -0.78
N VAL A 349 15.57 13.18 -1.18
CA VAL A 349 15.87 14.41 -0.46
C VAL A 349 14.71 15.37 -0.61
N ASN A 350 14.20 15.82 0.51
CA ASN A 350 13.07 16.74 0.59
C ASN A 350 13.57 18.13 1.02
N TRP A 351 13.44 19.09 0.13
CA TRP A 351 13.90 20.46 0.32
C TRP A 351 12.77 21.35 0.81
N ASN A 352 13.10 22.33 1.67
CA ASN A 352 12.19 23.43 1.91
C ASN A 352 12.07 24.32 0.65
N GLU A 353 11.09 25.22 0.63
CA GLU A 353 10.69 25.97 -0.55
C GLU A 353 11.85 26.80 -1.18
N ASN A 354 12.73 27.37 -0.35
CA ASN A 354 13.85 28.17 -0.82
C ASN A 354 15.17 27.40 -0.99
N GLY A 355 15.20 26.07 -0.76
CA GLY A 355 16.41 25.24 -0.92
C GLY A 355 17.45 25.39 0.19
N SER A 356 17.18 26.14 1.26
CA SER A 356 18.15 26.37 2.34
C SER A 356 18.29 25.21 3.32
N PHE A 357 17.35 24.27 3.30
CA PHE A 357 17.33 23.12 4.21
C PHE A 357 16.89 21.84 3.50
N ALA A 358 17.67 20.80 3.72
CA ALA A 358 17.41 19.46 3.15
C ALA A 358 17.12 18.46 4.27
N VAL A 359 16.07 17.68 4.10
CA VAL A 359 15.70 16.58 5.00
C VAL A 359 15.63 15.30 4.18
N VAL A 360 16.13 14.21 4.73
CA VAL A 360 16.02 12.88 4.15
C VAL A 360 15.52 11.92 5.23
N SER A 361 14.61 11.03 4.88
CA SER A 361 14.25 9.92 5.77
C SER A 361 14.96 8.65 5.36
N GLY A 362 15.28 7.80 6.34
CA GLY A 362 15.93 6.52 6.13
C GLY A 362 15.19 5.41 6.87
N ARG A 363 15.14 4.22 6.26
CA ARG A 363 14.60 3.01 6.89
C ARG A 363 15.64 1.91 6.86
N ALA A 364 15.85 1.29 8.01
CA ALA A 364 16.65 0.07 8.08
C ALA A 364 15.97 -1.07 7.30
N GLN A 365 16.75 -1.92 6.61
CA GLN A 365 16.19 -3.05 5.85
C GLN A 365 15.55 -4.11 6.75
N ASP A 366 15.94 -4.16 8.03
CA ASP A 366 15.30 -4.99 9.07
C ASP A 366 14.00 -4.37 9.62
N ASN A 367 13.59 -3.20 9.12
CA ASN A 367 12.39 -2.44 9.50
C ASN A 367 12.28 -2.01 10.96
N LYS A 368 13.34 -2.13 11.76
CA LYS A 368 13.31 -1.81 13.20
C LYS A 368 13.60 -0.34 13.50
N ASP A 369 14.14 0.39 12.55
CA ASP A 369 14.41 1.82 12.68
C ASP A 369 13.94 2.61 11.47
N PHE A 370 13.42 3.78 11.74
CA PHE A 370 13.12 4.84 10.79
C PHE A 370 13.69 6.16 11.32
N TRP A 371 14.47 6.85 10.49
CA TRP A 371 15.11 8.11 10.84
C TRP A 371 14.61 9.25 9.95
N ILE A 372 14.52 10.43 10.55
CA ILE A 372 14.41 11.71 9.87
C ILE A 372 15.72 12.45 10.12
N LEU A 373 16.40 12.84 9.06
CA LEU A 373 17.77 13.33 9.09
C LEU A 373 17.87 14.65 8.33
N LYS A 374 18.59 15.61 8.89
CA LYS A 374 19.08 16.77 8.13
C LYS A 374 20.22 16.31 7.26
N LEU A 375 20.20 16.70 5.98
CA LEU A 375 21.31 16.53 5.05
C LEU A 375 22.01 17.87 4.84
N ASP A 376 23.31 17.88 5.06
CA ASP A 376 24.18 18.94 4.54
C ASP A 376 24.56 18.59 3.10
N PRO A 377 24.04 19.28 2.10
CA PRO A 377 24.28 18.92 0.71
C PRO A 377 25.67 19.26 0.23
N ALA A 378 26.43 20.11 0.95
CA ALA A 378 27.80 20.47 0.58
C ALA A 378 28.83 19.42 0.99
N THR A 379 28.48 18.54 1.92
CA THR A 379 29.39 17.55 2.50
C THR A 379 28.84 16.13 2.51
N GLY A 380 27.54 15.93 2.25
CA GLY A 380 26.86 14.65 2.38
C GLY A 380 26.64 14.21 3.84
N LYS A 381 26.88 15.10 4.81
CA LYS A 381 26.73 14.79 6.24
C LYS A 381 25.27 14.69 6.66
N LEU A 382 24.96 13.66 7.45
CA LEU A 382 23.64 13.44 8.06
C LEU A 382 23.68 13.84 9.55
N THR A 383 22.62 14.51 10.00
CA THR A 383 22.40 14.86 11.42
C THR A 383 21.00 14.42 11.83
N LEU A 384 20.86 13.75 12.98
CA LEU A 384 19.60 13.24 13.46
C LEU A 384 18.61 14.36 13.80
N ILE A 385 17.37 14.25 13.31
CA ILE A 385 16.23 15.05 13.72
C ILE A 385 15.28 14.19 14.57
N ASP A 386 14.93 12.99 14.10
CA ASP A 386 14.05 12.05 14.80
C ASP A 386 14.45 10.61 14.50
N ARG A 387 14.36 9.75 15.51
CA ARG A 387 14.55 8.31 15.38
C ARG A 387 13.34 7.60 15.96
N GLN A 388 12.70 6.79 15.16
CA GLN A 388 11.63 5.89 15.58
C GLN A 388 12.18 4.48 15.56
N ARG A 389 12.14 3.79 16.70
CA ARG A 389 12.61 2.42 16.85
C ARG A 389 11.53 1.55 17.46
N ASP A 390 11.39 0.35 16.93
CA ASP A 390 10.58 -0.72 17.50
C ASP A 390 11.30 -2.05 17.32
N GLU A 391 11.35 -2.90 18.36
CA GLU A 391 12.00 -4.21 18.27
C GLU A 391 11.22 -5.17 17.35
N ALA A 392 9.92 -4.94 17.15
CA ALA A 392 9.17 -5.62 16.13
C ALA A 392 9.41 -4.94 14.75
N TRP A 393 8.68 -3.90 14.44
CA TRP A 393 8.91 -3.08 13.24
C TRP A 393 8.28 -1.71 13.39
N VAL A 394 8.93 -0.71 12.83
CA VAL A 394 8.36 0.64 12.71
C VAL A 394 7.29 0.64 11.60
N GLY A 395 6.06 1.03 11.92
CA GLY A 395 4.95 1.04 10.99
C GLY A 395 3.82 1.97 11.44
N GLY A 396 2.60 1.66 11.02
CA GLY A 396 1.39 2.44 11.34
C GLY A 396 1.04 3.49 10.30
N PRO A 397 -0.17 4.07 10.41
CA PRO A 397 -0.65 5.03 9.44
C PRO A 397 0.27 6.24 9.30
N GLY A 398 0.64 6.58 8.07
CA GLY A 398 1.45 7.76 7.76
C GLY A 398 2.92 7.69 8.12
N ILE A 399 3.38 6.67 8.85
CA ILE A 399 4.80 6.46 9.12
C ILE A 399 5.52 6.10 7.81
N SER A 400 6.69 6.66 7.59
CA SER A 400 7.49 6.50 6.35
C SER A 400 6.91 7.18 5.11
N ARG A 401 5.86 7.99 5.25
CA ARG A 401 5.40 8.86 4.17
C ARG A 401 6.35 10.05 4.01
N ASP A 402 6.24 10.72 2.86
CA ASP A 402 7.04 11.90 2.59
C ASP A 402 6.85 12.96 3.66
N ILE A 403 7.95 13.53 4.11
CA ILE A 403 7.98 14.71 4.96
C ILE A 403 7.43 15.88 4.15
N LYS A 404 6.50 16.64 4.70
CA LYS A 404 5.90 17.77 4.01
C LYS A 404 6.16 19.08 4.74
N TRP A 405 6.62 20.08 3.99
CA TRP A 405 6.90 21.42 4.51
C TRP A 405 5.62 22.23 4.70
N ILE A 406 5.51 22.88 5.83
CA ILE A 406 4.49 23.91 6.09
C ILE A 406 4.97 25.24 5.50
N ASP A 407 6.20 25.61 5.83
CA ASP A 407 6.89 26.81 5.39
C ASP A 407 8.41 26.54 5.28
N ASN A 408 9.23 27.59 5.13
CA ASN A 408 10.68 27.43 5.05
C ASN A 408 11.35 26.97 6.35
N GLN A 409 10.63 27.00 7.47
CA GLN A 409 11.17 26.71 8.80
C GLN A 409 10.59 25.44 9.42
N ARG A 410 9.37 25.04 9.02
CA ARG A 410 8.64 23.94 9.66
C ARG A 410 8.19 22.91 8.66
N PHE A 411 8.33 21.67 9.07
CA PHE A 411 7.73 20.52 8.38
C PHE A 411 6.92 19.67 9.36
N TYR A 412 6.10 18.77 8.84
CA TYR A 412 5.31 17.85 9.65
C TYR A 412 5.53 16.39 9.23
N PHE A 413 5.34 15.50 10.18
CA PHE A 413 5.48 14.06 10.03
C PHE A 413 4.61 13.32 11.05
N GLN A 414 4.47 12.00 10.88
CA GLN A 414 3.76 11.16 11.83
C GLN A 414 4.75 10.26 12.59
N SER A 415 4.44 10.00 13.86
CA SER A 415 5.22 9.13 14.73
C SER A 415 4.34 8.35 15.70
N GLU A 416 4.71 7.11 15.98
CA GLU A 416 4.09 6.24 16.98
C GLU A 416 4.81 6.26 18.34
N ALA A 417 5.60 7.28 18.64
CA ALA A 417 6.36 7.38 19.88
C ALA A 417 5.51 7.19 21.16
N THR A 418 4.21 7.56 21.07
CA THR A 418 3.23 7.42 22.18
C THR A 418 2.32 6.19 22.05
N GLY A 419 2.65 5.24 21.18
CA GLY A 419 1.90 4.00 20.95
C GLY A 419 0.81 4.08 19.88
N TYR A 420 0.48 5.27 19.39
CA TYR A 420 -0.48 5.51 18.31
C TYR A 420 0.13 6.49 17.31
N SER A 421 -0.28 6.42 16.04
CA SER A 421 0.22 7.34 15.02
C SER A 421 -0.36 8.73 15.22
N HIS A 422 0.49 9.68 15.57
CA HIS A 422 0.14 11.08 15.81
C HIS A 422 0.93 12.04 14.93
N LEU A 423 0.39 13.25 14.77
CA LEU A 423 0.96 14.33 14.00
C LEU A 423 1.95 15.14 14.84
N TYR A 424 3.13 15.36 14.26
CA TYR A 424 4.20 16.18 14.83
C TYR A 424 4.64 17.24 13.85
N THR A 425 5.14 18.36 14.37
CA THR A 425 5.88 19.36 13.61
C THR A 425 7.30 19.49 14.14
N TYR A 426 8.21 19.90 13.26
CA TYR A 426 9.59 20.20 13.61
C TYR A 426 9.99 21.56 13.02
N ASN A 427 10.60 22.41 13.85
CA ASN A 427 11.14 23.70 13.42
C ASN A 427 12.65 23.56 13.24
N VAL A 428 13.14 23.76 12.00
CA VAL A 428 14.54 23.56 11.63
C VAL A 428 15.51 24.60 12.19
N ASN A 429 15.00 25.77 12.58
CA ASN A 429 15.80 26.84 13.14
C ASN A 429 16.01 26.70 14.65
N THR A 430 14.95 26.30 15.37
CA THR A 430 14.96 26.17 16.83
C THR A 430 15.28 24.76 17.30
N GLY A 431 15.11 23.73 16.45
CA GLY A 431 15.19 22.30 16.82
C GLY A 431 13.97 21.81 17.59
N GLU A 432 12.91 22.61 17.70
CA GLU A 432 11.71 22.23 18.44
C GLU A 432 10.91 21.17 17.70
N LYS A 433 10.67 20.02 18.34
CA LYS A 433 9.72 18.99 17.94
C LYS A 433 8.46 19.12 18.78
N LYS A 434 7.30 19.34 18.15
CA LYS A 434 6.02 19.52 18.82
C LYS A 434 5.01 18.48 18.37
N GLN A 435 4.43 17.76 19.35
CA GLN A 435 3.30 16.88 19.09
C GLN A 435 2.02 17.70 18.99
N LEU A 436 1.22 17.52 17.94
CA LEU A 436 -0.01 18.26 17.69
C LEU A 436 -1.27 17.48 18.03
N THR A 437 -1.23 16.15 17.97
CA THR A 437 -2.35 15.26 18.30
C THR A 437 -1.90 14.24 19.33
N SER A 438 -2.81 13.77 20.17
CA SER A 438 -2.52 12.78 21.23
C SER A 438 -3.77 11.98 21.60
N GLY A 439 -3.60 10.86 22.31
CA GLY A 439 -4.68 10.00 22.77
C GLY A 439 -4.58 8.57 22.25
N LYS A 440 -5.58 7.73 22.58
CA LYS A 440 -5.65 6.33 22.13
C LYS A 440 -6.41 6.23 20.80
N TRP A 441 -5.89 6.85 19.76
CA TRP A 441 -6.46 6.87 18.42
C TRP A 441 -5.37 7.20 17.40
N GLU A 442 -5.63 6.97 16.11
CA GLU A 442 -4.65 7.13 15.04
C GLU A 442 -5.03 8.22 14.04
N VAL A 443 -4.06 9.05 13.72
CA VAL A 443 -4.08 9.91 12.53
C VAL A 443 -3.85 9.02 11.32
N GLN A 444 -4.89 8.79 10.51
CA GLN A 444 -4.82 7.93 9.33
C GLN A 444 -4.33 8.67 8.09
N GLN A 445 -4.82 9.90 7.90
CA GLN A 445 -4.40 10.78 6.81
C GLN A 445 -4.31 12.22 7.29
N VAL A 446 -3.37 12.96 6.71
CA VAL A 446 -3.17 14.39 6.97
C VAL A 446 -2.92 15.16 5.68
N ASN A 447 -3.61 16.27 5.50
CA ASN A 447 -3.40 17.20 4.40
C ASN A 447 -3.32 18.62 4.96
N LEU A 448 -2.36 19.39 4.44
CA LEU A 448 -2.24 20.82 4.77
C LEU A 448 -3.15 21.63 3.86
N SER A 449 -3.87 22.61 4.43
CA SER A 449 -4.69 23.56 3.66
C SER A 449 -3.85 24.42 2.70
N LYS A 450 -4.50 24.98 1.68
CA LYS A 450 -3.85 25.83 0.68
C LYS A 450 -3.22 27.10 1.28
N ASP A 451 -3.85 27.62 2.33
CA ASP A 451 -3.35 28.79 3.08
C ASP A 451 -2.29 28.43 4.12
N LYS A 452 -1.98 27.12 4.28
CA LYS A 452 -1.00 26.56 5.22
C LYS A 452 -1.30 26.83 6.70
N ASN A 453 -2.56 27.12 7.05
CA ASN A 453 -2.98 27.45 8.43
C ASN A 453 -3.72 26.31 9.13
N THR A 454 -4.17 25.29 8.38
CA THR A 454 -5.03 24.21 8.88
C THR A 454 -4.54 22.87 8.39
N PHE A 455 -4.49 21.89 9.28
CA PHE A 455 -4.43 20.49 8.90
C PHE A 455 -5.84 19.91 8.77
N TYR A 456 -6.10 19.23 7.68
CA TYR A 456 -7.24 18.35 7.50
C TYR A 456 -6.83 16.92 7.82
N ILE A 457 -7.51 16.29 8.77
CA ILE A 457 -7.12 15.00 9.34
C ILE A 457 -8.28 14.02 9.18
N SER A 458 -8.00 12.83 8.61
CA SER A 458 -8.87 11.67 8.76
C SER A 458 -8.32 10.78 9.87
N GLY A 459 -9.19 10.31 10.78
CA GLY A 459 -8.76 9.49 11.89
C GLY A 459 -9.93 8.90 12.69
N ASN A 460 -9.58 8.04 13.63
CA ASN A 460 -10.53 7.27 14.44
C ASN A 460 -10.67 7.78 15.89
N ALA A 461 -10.53 9.09 16.11
CA ALA A 461 -10.53 9.70 17.43
C ALA A 461 -11.81 9.46 18.25
N ALA A 462 -12.97 9.30 17.57
CA ALA A 462 -14.24 9.04 18.24
C ALA A 462 -14.40 7.58 18.72
N HIS A 463 -13.91 6.62 17.92
CA HIS A 463 -13.96 5.18 18.21
C HIS A 463 -13.08 4.44 17.19
N PRO A 464 -12.36 3.36 17.56
CA PRO A 464 -11.50 2.64 16.62
C PRO A 464 -12.19 2.22 15.31
N GLY A 465 -13.46 1.83 15.36
CA GLY A 465 -14.28 1.44 14.22
C GLY A 465 -15.08 2.58 13.56
N ILE A 466 -14.72 3.85 13.76
CA ILE A 466 -15.38 5.01 13.12
C ILE A 466 -14.31 5.94 12.57
N THR A 467 -14.43 6.31 11.31
CA THR A 467 -13.53 7.30 10.70
C THR A 467 -14.27 8.61 10.52
N HIS A 468 -13.68 9.68 11.01
CA HIS A 468 -14.15 11.05 10.82
C HIS A 468 -13.10 11.95 10.20
N PHE A 469 -13.57 13.07 9.66
CA PHE A 469 -12.77 14.15 9.12
C PHE A 469 -12.74 15.32 10.09
N TYR A 470 -11.54 15.83 10.37
CA TYR A 470 -11.26 16.86 11.36
C TYR A 470 -10.47 18.02 10.78
N LYS A 471 -10.51 19.16 11.48
CA LYS A 471 -9.62 20.31 11.31
C LYS A 471 -8.78 20.52 12.56
N LEU A 472 -7.51 20.87 12.35
CA LEU A 472 -6.58 21.24 13.40
C LEU A 472 -5.77 22.44 12.94
N ASN A 473 -5.60 23.48 13.78
CA ASN A 473 -4.72 24.58 13.45
C ASN A 473 -3.27 24.08 13.30
N VAL A 474 -2.51 24.67 12.37
CA VAL A 474 -1.11 24.29 12.08
C VAL A 474 -0.19 24.42 13.31
N ASN A 475 -0.53 25.26 14.27
CA ASN A 475 0.18 25.43 15.54
C ASN A 475 -0.33 24.52 16.68
N GLY A 476 -1.32 23.64 16.39
CA GLY A 476 -1.99 22.80 17.38
C GLY A 476 -3.22 23.49 17.99
N GLY A 477 -3.78 22.89 19.02
CA GLY A 477 -5.00 23.34 19.68
C GLY A 477 -6.12 22.30 19.58
N GLU A 478 -7.37 22.76 19.50
CA GLU A 478 -8.54 21.89 19.46
C GLU A 478 -8.64 21.12 18.14
N LEU A 479 -8.89 19.82 18.23
CA LEU A 479 -9.22 18.97 17.08
C LEU A 479 -10.73 19.07 16.81
N VAL A 480 -11.11 19.81 15.78
CA VAL A 480 -12.51 20.11 15.45
C VAL A 480 -13.08 19.08 14.47
N GLN A 481 -14.08 18.33 14.89
CA GLN A 481 -14.75 17.34 14.04
C GLN A 481 -15.67 18.01 13.00
N ILE A 482 -15.60 17.58 11.74
CA ILE A 482 -16.38 18.13 10.62
C ILE A 482 -17.48 17.17 10.17
N THR A 483 -17.17 15.87 9.97
CA THR A 483 -18.18 14.86 9.63
C THR A 483 -18.82 14.30 10.90
N SER A 484 -20.13 13.96 10.84
CA SER A 484 -20.88 13.50 12.00
C SER A 484 -21.58 12.15 11.83
N MET A 485 -21.57 11.57 10.63
CA MET A 485 -22.22 10.30 10.36
C MET A 485 -21.43 9.16 11.00
N LYS A 486 -22.09 8.34 11.84
CA LYS A 486 -21.49 7.14 12.43
C LYS A 486 -21.20 6.11 11.34
N GLY A 487 -19.96 5.71 11.18
CA GLY A 487 -19.54 4.77 10.13
C GLY A 487 -18.22 5.17 9.49
N GLY A 488 -18.02 4.78 8.25
CA GLY A 488 -16.88 5.19 7.44
C GLY A 488 -17.16 6.50 6.71
N ASN A 489 -16.31 7.50 6.90
CA ASN A 489 -16.37 8.79 6.21
C ASN A 489 -15.05 9.01 5.47
N GLU A 490 -14.97 8.57 4.21
CA GLU A 490 -13.83 8.84 3.33
C GLU A 490 -14.07 10.16 2.62
N VAL A 491 -13.21 11.13 2.83
CA VAL A 491 -13.44 12.50 2.38
C VAL A 491 -12.50 12.91 1.25
N THR A 492 -13.07 13.41 0.17
CA THR A 492 -12.35 14.14 -0.89
C THR A 492 -12.74 15.61 -0.82
N LEU A 493 -11.77 16.45 -0.45
CA LEU A 493 -11.96 17.89 -0.27
C LEU A 493 -12.01 18.62 -1.61
N SER A 494 -12.94 19.59 -1.76
CA SER A 494 -12.99 20.42 -2.97
C SER A 494 -11.74 21.28 -3.15
N PRO A 495 -11.38 21.68 -4.38
CA PRO A 495 -10.24 22.56 -4.62
C PRO A 495 -10.30 23.89 -3.89
N ASP A 496 -11.47 24.47 -3.63
CA ASP A 496 -11.65 25.70 -2.85
C ASP A 496 -11.79 25.47 -1.34
N GLU A 497 -11.69 24.20 -0.91
CA GLU A 497 -11.79 23.73 0.48
C GLU A 497 -13.13 24.03 1.18
N LYS A 498 -14.18 24.39 0.43
CA LYS A 498 -15.50 24.71 1.00
C LYS A 498 -16.46 23.52 1.07
N TRP A 499 -16.19 22.46 0.30
CA TRP A 499 -17.07 21.31 0.17
C TRP A 499 -16.35 20.00 0.39
N LEU A 500 -17.08 19.00 0.86
CA LEU A 500 -16.65 17.62 1.02
C LEU A 500 -17.50 16.74 0.11
N ALA A 501 -16.85 15.91 -0.71
CA ALA A 501 -17.41 14.69 -1.25
C ALA A 501 -17.10 13.58 -0.25
N ILE A 502 -18.11 12.98 0.31
CA ILE A 502 -17.96 11.95 1.35
C ILE A 502 -18.44 10.63 0.77
N ASN A 503 -17.52 9.67 0.63
CA ASN A 503 -17.84 8.26 0.45
C ASN A 503 -18.18 7.71 1.83
N TYR A 504 -19.47 7.46 2.07
CA TYR A 504 -19.98 7.05 3.36
C TYR A 504 -20.63 5.68 3.31
N SER A 505 -20.39 4.86 4.34
CA SER A 505 -21.12 3.60 4.54
C SER A 505 -21.41 3.32 6.02
N TYR A 506 -22.31 2.39 6.24
CA TYR A 506 -22.60 1.81 7.55
C TYR A 506 -22.54 0.28 7.47
N MET A 507 -22.63 -0.42 8.62
CA MET A 507 -22.42 -1.88 8.69
C MET A 507 -23.27 -2.69 7.69
N ASP A 508 -24.52 -2.29 7.48
CA ASP A 508 -25.52 -2.93 6.62
C ASP A 508 -25.82 -2.11 5.35
N LYS A 509 -25.06 -1.05 5.10
CA LYS A 509 -25.27 -0.11 3.98
C LYS A 509 -23.99 0.07 3.20
N PRO A 510 -23.91 -0.44 1.95
CA PRO A 510 -22.81 -0.20 1.05
C PRO A 510 -22.48 1.29 0.86
N TRP A 511 -21.35 1.56 0.28
CA TRP A 511 -20.82 2.91 0.09
C TRP A 511 -21.68 3.78 -0.83
N GLU A 512 -21.89 5.03 -0.40
CA GLU A 512 -22.70 6.02 -1.10
C GLU A 512 -22.04 7.38 -1.10
N LEU A 513 -22.24 8.16 -2.16
CA LEU A 513 -21.78 9.55 -2.23
C LEU A 513 -22.68 10.48 -1.44
N TYR A 514 -22.08 11.28 -0.56
CA TYR A 514 -22.69 12.41 0.13
C TYR A 514 -21.94 13.70 -0.18
N ILE A 515 -22.63 14.81 -0.11
CA ILE A 515 -22.06 16.17 -0.21
C ILE A 515 -22.33 16.90 1.10
N GLN A 516 -21.31 17.58 1.64
CA GLN A 516 -21.42 18.39 2.85
C GLN A 516 -20.56 19.66 2.73
N ALA A 517 -21.02 20.78 3.30
CA ALA A 517 -20.16 21.96 3.47
C ALA A 517 -19.03 21.66 4.47
N ASN A 518 -17.82 22.14 4.20
CA ASN A 518 -16.63 21.92 5.04
C ASN A 518 -16.64 22.82 6.28
N LYS A 519 -17.65 22.62 7.14
CA LYS A 519 -17.79 23.33 8.43
C LYS A 519 -18.43 22.44 9.48
N PRO A 520 -18.10 22.62 10.77
CA PRO A 520 -18.74 21.88 11.86
C PRO A 520 -20.28 22.06 11.83
N GLY A 521 -21.00 20.97 12.15
CA GLY A 521 -22.46 20.97 12.23
C GLY A 521 -23.18 21.07 10.88
N ALA A 522 -22.46 21.09 9.73
CA ALA A 522 -23.10 21.01 8.42
C ALA A 522 -23.79 19.65 8.22
N LYS A 523 -24.97 19.66 7.62
CA LYS A 523 -25.72 18.41 7.34
C LYS A 523 -25.22 17.79 6.04
N PRO A 524 -24.87 16.49 6.04
CA PRO A 524 -24.56 15.75 4.83
C PRO A 524 -25.85 15.46 4.03
N VAL A 525 -25.75 15.56 2.70
CA VAL A 525 -26.86 15.23 1.78
C VAL A 525 -26.45 14.03 0.95
N ARG A 526 -27.27 12.97 1.00
CA ARG A 526 -27.06 11.75 0.20
C ARG A 526 -27.34 12.05 -1.27
N ILE A 527 -26.44 11.64 -2.13
CA ILE A 527 -26.49 11.88 -3.58
C ILE A 527 -26.86 10.61 -4.36
N THR A 528 -26.34 9.46 -3.95
CA THR A 528 -26.55 8.20 -4.65
C THR A 528 -27.36 7.23 -3.80
N LYS A 529 -28.06 6.30 -4.47
CA LYS A 529 -28.66 5.11 -3.89
C LYS A 529 -28.22 3.92 -4.72
N SER A 530 -27.24 3.19 -4.20
CA SER A 530 -26.52 2.13 -4.92
C SER A 530 -27.18 0.76 -4.80
N THR A 531 -27.89 0.52 -3.70
CA THR A 531 -28.45 -0.80 -3.39
C THR A 531 -29.63 -1.14 -4.28
N SER A 532 -29.70 -2.41 -4.71
CA SER A 532 -30.84 -2.94 -5.45
C SER A 532 -32.04 -3.16 -4.53
N ALA A 533 -33.25 -3.21 -5.12
CA ALA A 533 -34.47 -3.53 -4.39
C ALA A 533 -34.40 -4.94 -3.76
N GLU A 534 -33.72 -5.89 -4.40
CA GLU A 534 -33.53 -7.23 -3.85
C GLU A 534 -32.66 -7.18 -2.59
N PHE A 535 -31.52 -6.47 -2.64
CA PHE A 535 -30.65 -6.33 -1.47
C PHE A 535 -31.37 -5.64 -0.30
N ASP A 536 -32.09 -4.56 -0.56
CA ASP A 536 -32.85 -3.79 0.44
C ASP A 536 -34.00 -4.60 1.05
N SER A 537 -34.46 -5.67 0.41
CA SER A 537 -35.55 -6.50 0.88
C SER A 537 -35.16 -7.49 1.99
N TYR A 538 -33.87 -7.80 2.15
CA TYR A 538 -33.36 -8.62 3.23
C TYR A 538 -33.18 -7.80 4.51
N GLN A 539 -33.55 -8.42 5.64
CA GLN A 539 -33.34 -7.81 6.96
C GLN A 539 -31.91 -8.10 7.43
N TRP A 540 -30.94 -7.37 6.88
CA TRP A 540 -29.55 -7.51 7.27
C TRP A 540 -29.35 -7.18 8.75
N ARG A 541 -28.62 -8.04 9.46
CA ARG A 541 -28.23 -7.75 10.84
C ARG A 541 -27.19 -6.66 10.89
N GLN A 542 -27.36 -5.74 11.80
CA GLN A 542 -26.26 -4.92 12.31
C GLN A 542 -25.64 -5.73 13.45
N PRO A 543 -24.43 -6.28 13.29
CA PRO A 543 -23.80 -7.08 14.33
C PRO A 543 -23.56 -6.25 15.59
N ASP A 544 -23.59 -6.89 16.75
CA ASP A 544 -23.20 -6.26 18.01
C ASP A 544 -21.71 -5.99 18.01
N LEU A 545 -21.29 -4.72 18.05
CA LEU A 545 -19.90 -4.39 18.28
C LEU A 545 -19.62 -4.43 19.78
N VAL A 546 -18.79 -5.37 20.17
CA VAL A 546 -18.43 -5.62 21.57
C VAL A 546 -16.92 -5.54 21.76
N SER A 547 -16.48 -5.36 22.99
CA SER A 547 -15.10 -5.59 23.39
C SER A 547 -15.05 -6.57 24.56
N PHE A 548 -13.95 -7.30 24.64
CA PHE A 548 -13.67 -8.19 25.77
C PHE A 548 -12.18 -8.09 26.13
N LYS A 549 -11.86 -8.48 27.37
CA LYS A 549 -10.46 -8.60 27.80
C LYS A 549 -9.94 -9.96 27.40
N ASN A 550 -8.82 -9.99 26.67
CA ASN A 550 -8.10 -11.22 26.43
C ASN A 550 -7.34 -11.65 27.72
N ARG A 551 -6.75 -12.84 27.70
CA ARG A 551 -5.97 -13.41 28.83
C ARG A 551 -4.75 -12.56 29.21
N TYR A 552 -4.34 -11.62 28.37
CA TYR A 552 -3.24 -10.68 28.62
C TYR A 552 -3.68 -9.34 29.18
N GLY A 553 -5.02 -9.13 29.32
CA GLY A 553 -5.62 -7.90 29.81
C GLY A 553 -5.82 -6.81 28.74
N ASP A 554 -5.53 -7.10 27.46
CA ASP A 554 -5.73 -6.17 26.36
C ASP A 554 -7.22 -6.15 25.94
N ASP A 555 -7.69 -5.00 25.43
CA ASP A 555 -9.00 -4.88 24.84
C ASP A 555 -8.99 -5.43 23.41
N VAL A 556 -9.84 -6.41 23.15
CA VAL A 556 -10.06 -7.00 21.83
C VAL A 556 -11.46 -6.69 21.37
N TYR A 557 -11.62 -6.22 20.13
CA TYR A 557 -12.90 -5.83 19.57
C TYR A 557 -13.45 -6.93 18.66
N ALA A 558 -14.77 -7.10 18.67
CA ALA A 558 -15.46 -8.12 17.88
C ALA A 558 -16.83 -7.66 17.39
N ARG A 559 -17.28 -8.26 16.29
CA ARG A 559 -18.67 -8.25 15.82
C ARG A 559 -19.32 -9.58 16.13
N VAL A 560 -20.45 -9.56 16.83
CA VAL A 560 -21.22 -10.76 17.12
C VAL A 560 -22.53 -10.73 16.35
N TYR A 561 -22.85 -11.84 15.69
CA TYR A 561 -24.10 -12.07 14.96
C TYR A 561 -24.93 -13.10 15.76
N PRO A 562 -25.74 -12.67 16.74
CA PRO A 562 -26.54 -13.62 17.52
C PRO A 562 -27.66 -14.20 16.66
N SER A 563 -27.92 -15.50 16.82
CA SER A 563 -29.10 -16.11 16.21
C SER A 563 -30.36 -15.71 16.99
N LYS A 564 -31.42 -15.32 16.25
CA LYS A 564 -32.74 -15.09 16.85
C LYS A 564 -33.43 -16.42 17.26
N ASN A 565 -33.09 -17.50 16.55
CA ASN A 565 -33.62 -18.85 16.78
C ASN A 565 -32.44 -19.83 16.90
N PRO A 566 -31.72 -19.86 18.03
CA PRO A 566 -30.54 -20.68 18.18
C PRO A 566 -30.91 -22.17 18.08
N HIS A 567 -30.07 -22.92 17.37
CA HIS A 567 -30.18 -24.38 17.31
C HIS A 567 -30.08 -24.99 18.72
N PRO A 568 -30.77 -26.10 19.05
CA PRO A 568 -30.72 -26.72 20.40
C PRO A 568 -29.28 -27.01 20.87
N ASN A 569 -28.38 -27.39 19.99
CA ASN A 569 -26.98 -27.65 20.30
C ASN A 569 -26.12 -26.38 20.42
N LYS A 570 -26.71 -25.19 20.24
CA LYS A 570 -26.10 -23.85 20.41
C LYS A 570 -24.71 -23.73 19.75
N PRO A 571 -24.56 -24.06 18.46
CA PRO A 571 -23.28 -23.99 17.79
C PRO A 571 -22.81 -22.54 17.58
N ALA A 572 -21.50 -22.37 17.48
CA ALA A 572 -20.89 -21.11 17.09
C ALA A 572 -19.87 -21.26 15.95
N VAL A 573 -19.68 -20.19 15.21
CA VAL A 573 -18.67 -20.10 14.17
C VAL A 573 -17.84 -18.84 14.38
N VAL A 574 -16.53 -18.99 14.33
CA VAL A 574 -15.58 -17.88 14.33
C VAL A 574 -15.17 -17.61 12.88
N PHE A 575 -15.45 -16.41 12.39
CA PHE A 575 -14.87 -15.91 11.15
C PHE A 575 -13.56 -15.20 11.48
N VAL A 576 -12.48 -15.54 10.76
CA VAL A 576 -11.16 -14.95 10.95
C VAL A 576 -10.77 -14.22 9.66
N HIS A 577 -10.65 -12.90 9.73
CA HIS A 577 -10.27 -12.09 8.57
C HIS A 577 -8.82 -12.36 8.13
N GLY A 578 -8.49 -12.06 6.87
CA GLY A 578 -7.16 -12.24 6.29
C GLY A 578 -6.19 -11.10 6.61
N ALA A 579 -4.98 -11.24 6.07
CA ALA A 579 -3.89 -10.26 6.05
C ALA A 579 -3.37 -9.74 7.41
N GLY A 580 -3.82 -10.31 8.53
CA GLY A 580 -3.38 -9.94 9.88
C GLY A 580 -3.54 -8.45 10.25
N TYR A 581 -3.06 -7.57 9.39
CA TYR A 581 -3.05 -6.10 9.57
C TYR A 581 -4.35 -5.40 9.13
N LEU A 582 -5.38 -6.10 8.71
CA LEU A 582 -6.67 -5.49 8.38
C LEU A 582 -7.46 -5.15 9.65
N GLN A 583 -8.46 -4.29 9.49
CA GLN A 583 -9.50 -4.03 10.48
C GLN A 583 -10.85 -4.44 9.88
N ASN A 584 -11.63 -5.27 10.57
CA ASN A 584 -12.96 -5.68 10.15
C ASN A 584 -14.06 -5.35 11.17
N VAL A 585 -13.69 -5.06 12.42
CA VAL A 585 -14.63 -4.63 13.48
C VAL A 585 -14.81 -3.11 13.43
N HIS A 586 -15.67 -2.68 12.55
CA HIS A 586 -15.96 -1.27 12.32
C HIS A 586 -17.42 -1.02 11.97
N TYR A 587 -17.86 0.24 11.97
CA TYR A 587 -19.23 0.65 11.67
C TYR A 587 -19.45 0.98 10.19
N TRP A 588 -18.60 0.55 9.26
CA TRP A 588 -18.82 0.72 7.83
C TRP A 588 -18.98 -0.62 7.12
N TRP A 589 -19.34 -0.56 5.84
CA TRP A 589 -19.51 -1.71 4.97
C TRP A 589 -18.22 -2.48 4.83
N SER A 590 -18.24 -3.78 5.16
CA SER A 590 -17.05 -4.61 5.15
C SER A 590 -16.57 -4.91 3.73
N GLN A 591 -15.25 -4.90 3.53
CA GLN A 591 -14.65 -5.49 2.33
C GLN A 591 -14.90 -7.02 2.28
N TYR A 592 -15.13 -7.66 3.40
CA TYR A 592 -15.61 -9.04 3.54
C TYR A 592 -17.14 -9.09 3.47
N PHE A 593 -17.73 -8.49 2.44
CA PHE A 593 -19.18 -8.39 2.32
C PHE A 593 -19.87 -9.75 2.08
N ARG A 594 -19.18 -10.69 1.40
CA ARG A 594 -19.68 -12.06 1.22
C ARG A 594 -19.73 -12.80 2.55
N GLU A 595 -18.69 -12.67 3.34
CA GLU A 595 -18.58 -13.22 4.69
C GLU A 595 -19.59 -12.56 5.64
N TYR A 596 -19.79 -11.25 5.56
CA TYR A 596 -20.86 -10.57 6.28
C TYR A 596 -22.23 -11.17 5.96
N MET A 597 -22.54 -11.38 4.68
CA MET A 597 -23.81 -11.99 4.26
C MET A 597 -23.89 -13.47 4.65
N PHE A 598 -22.79 -14.20 4.57
CA PHE A 598 -22.72 -15.59 5.00
C PHE A 598 -22.85 -15.74 6.51
N ASN A 599 -22.28 -14.83 7.31
CA ASN A 599 -22.48 -14.78 8.75
C ASN A 599 -23.96 -14.50 9.11
N ASN A 600 -24.66 -13.68 8.32
CA ASN A 600 -26.12 -13.52 8.44
C ASN A 600 -26.86 -14.82 8.14
N LEU A 601 -26.46 -15.54 7.07
CA LEU A 601 -27.05 -16.83 6.72
C LEU A 601 -26.83 -17.88 7.84
N LEU A 602 -25.64 -17.97 8.40
CA LEU A 602 -25.32 -18.85 9.52
C LEU A 602 -26.18 -18.50 10.74
N ALA A 603 -26.35 -17.22 11.06
CA ALA A 603 -27.17 -16.78 12.17
C ALA A 603 -28.67 -17.10 11.96
N ASP A 604 -29.18 -17.02 10.71
CA ASP A 604 -30.54 -17.48 10.34
C ASP A 604 -30.69 -18.99 10.50
N ASN A 605 -29.61 -19.75 10.34
CA ASN A 605 -29.58 -21.19 10.52
C ASN A 605 -29.23 -21.65 11.95
N GLY A 606 -29.31 -20.75 12.94
CA GLY A 606 -29.23 -21.10 14.35
C GLY A 606 -27.83 -21.04 14.97
N TYR A 607 -26.83 -20.55 14.23
CA TYR A 607 -25.47 -20.34 14.74
C TYR A 607 -25.34 -18.97 15.42
N THR A 608 -24.49 -18.87 16.43
CA THR A 608 -23.94 -17.57 16.85
C THR A 608 -22.58 -17.39 16.15
N VAL A 609 -22.40 -16.27 15.46
CA VAL A 609 -21.15 -16.02 14.72
C VAL A 609 -20.39 -14.86 15.36
N ILE A 610 -19.09 -14.98 15.45
CA ILE A 610 -18.18 -13.92 15.89
C ILE A 610 -17.10 -13.65 14.85
N ASP A 611 -16.74 -12.40 14.72
CA ASP A 611 -15.68 -11.86 13.86
C ASP A 611 -14.83 -10.92 14.70
N ILE A 612 -13.55 -11.22 14.84
CA ILE A 612 -12.64 -10.60 15.83
C ILE A 612 -11.52 -9.85 15.12
N ASP A 613 -11.30 -8.60 15.53
CA ASP A 613 -10.05 -7.90 15.24
C ASP A 613 -9.00 -8.32 16.27
N TYR A 614 -8.35 -9.44 15.98
CA TYR A 614 -7.34 -10.05 16.84
C TYR A 614 -6.04 -9.23 16.86
N THR A 615 -5.17 -9.52 17.84
CA THR A 615 -3.81 -8.96 17.91
C THR A 615 -3.11 -9.11 16.56
N ALA A 616 -2.71 -8.05 15.95
CA ALA A 616 -2.15 -7.73 14.64
C ALA A 616 -3.02 -6.76 13.84
N SER A 617 -4.35 -6.72 14.08
CA SER A 617 -5.29 -5.85 13.35
C SER A 617 -4.94 -4.38 13.52
N SER A 618 -5.19 -3.57 12.47
CA SER A 618 -4.95 -2.13 12.48
C SER A 618 -6.06 -1.36 13.20
N GLY A 619 -5.79 -0.09 13.51
CA GLY A 619 -6.76 0.81 14.14
C GLY A 619 -6.67 0.88 15.67
N TYR A 620 -5.86 0.02 16.28
CA TYR A 620 -5.74 -0.14 17.74
C TYR A 620 -4.38 0.25 18.29
N GLY A 621 -3.54 0.88 17.49
CA GLY A 621 -2.20 1.33 17.85
C GLY A 621 -1.10 0.29 17.66
N ARG A 622 0.13 0.74 17.93
CA ARG A 622 1.36 0.00 17.67
C ARG A 622 1.42 -1.36 18.40
N ASN A 623 1.16 -1.39 19.70
CA ASN A 623 1.35 -2.60 20.51
C ASN A 623 0.40 -3.72 20.08
N HIS A 624 -0.84 -3.39 19.72
CA HIS A 624 -1.79 -4.35 19.17
C HIS A 624 -1.32 -4.87 17.81
N ARG A 625 -0.90 -3.97 16.92
CA ARG A 625 -0.40 -4.34 15.58
C ARG A 625 0.85 -5.20 15.64
N THR A 626 1.79 -4.92 16.53
CA THR A 626 3.07 -5.62 16.61
C THR A 626 3.06 -6.83 17.55
N GLY A 627 1.94 -7.12 18.21
CA GLY A 627 1.84 -8.18 19.22
C GLY A 627 2.08 -9.61 18.73
N ILE A 628 2.15 -9.80 17.41
CA ILE A 628 2.49 -11.08 16.74
C ILE A 628 3.98 -11.20 16.38
N TYR A 629 4.80 -10.22 16.78
CA TYR A 629 6.22 -10.26 16.47
C TYR A 629 6.87 -11.54 16.97
N ARG A 630 7.57 -12.23 16.08
CA ARG A 630 8.23 -13.52 16.27
C ARG A 630 7.30 -14.69 16.64
N HIS A 631 5.97 -14.51 16.65
CA HIS A 631 5.02 -15.58 16.93
C HIS A 631 3.64 -15.29 16.33
N MET A 632 3.49 -15.50 15.03
CA MET A 632 2.18 -15.64 14.41
C MET A 632 1.54 -16.95 14.84
N GLY A 633 0.23 -16.96 15.11
CA GLY A 633 -0.46 -18.09 15.77
C GLY A 633 -0.27 -18.12 17.31
N GLY A 634 0.19 -17.01 17.89
CA GLY A 634 0.31 -16.78 19.31
C GLY A 634 -0.88 -16.01 19.89
N LYS A 635 -0.72 -14.68 20.14
CA LYS A 635 -1.78 -13.83 20.67
C LYS A 635 -2.99 -13.73 19.73
N ASP A 636 -2.75 -13.66 18.43
CA ASP A 636 -3.76 -13.65 17.37
C ASP A 636 -4.68 -14.89 17.39
N LEU A 637 -4.12 -16.06 17.68
CA LEU A 637 -4.89 -17.28 17.90
C LEU A 637 -5.61 -17.28 19.26
N THR A 638 -4.89 -16.92 20.34
CA THR A 638 -5.50 -16.96 21.67
C THR A 638 -6.62 -15.93 21.85
N ASP A 639 -6.62 -14.82 21.08
CA ASP A 639 -7.73 -13.88 21.03
C ASP A 639 -9.00 -14.54 20.47
N GLN A 640 -8.88 -15.48 19.50
CA GLN A 640 -10.03 -16.26 19.00
C GLN A 640 -10.59 -17.17 20.11
N VAL A 641 -9.73 -17.84 20.86
CA VAL A 641 -10.11 -18.71 21.99
C VAL A 641 -10.83 -17.91 23.08
N ASP A 642 -10.27 -16.74 23.44
CA ASP A 642 -10.86 -15.85 24.45
C ASP A 642 -12.21 -15.26 23.97
N GLY A 643 -12.35 -15.00 22.66
CA GLY A 643 -13.62 -14.63 22.04
C GLY A 643 -14.67 -15.75 22.13
N VAL A 644 -14.29 -17.00 21.91
CA VAL A 644 -15.17 -18.16 22.13
C VAL A 644 -15.60 -18.25 23.58
N LYS A 645 -14.70 -18.04 24.54
CA LYS A 645 -15.06 -18.00 25.95
C LYS A 645 -16.09 -16.91 26.23
N MET A 646 -15.90 -15.72 25.68
CA MET A 646 -16.89 -14.63 25.79
C MET A 646 -18.25 -15.02 25.20
N LEU A 647 -18.28 -15.75 24.07
CA LEU A 647 -19.54 -16.27 23.51
C LEU A 647 -20.24 -17.29 24.43
N VAL A 648 -19.48 -18.18 25.06
CA VAL A 648 -20.01 -19.13 26.06
C VAL A 648 -20.62 -18.38 27.23
N ASP A 649 -19.89 -17.43 27.80
CA ASP A 649 -20.30 -16.70 29.01
C ASP A 649 -21.51 -15.75 28.76
N LYS A 650 -21.55 -15.05 27.63
CA LYS A 650 -22.54 -14.01 27.37
C LYS A 650 -23.70 -14.44 26.45
N TYR A 651 -23.44 -15.35 25.51
CA TYR A 651 -24.43 -15.77 24.50
C TYR A 651 -24.90 -17.22 24.68
N GLY A 652 -24.34 -17.94 25.66
CA GLY A 652 -24.72 -19.29 26.02
C GLY A 652 -24.38 -20.32 24.95
N VAL A 653 -23.32 -20.09 24.18
CA VAL A 653 -22.80 -21.02 23.16
C VAL A 653 -22.32 -22.31 23.82
N ASN A 654 -22.50 -23.45 23.15
CA ASN A 654 -21.94 -24.71 23.59
C ASN A 654 -20.45 -24.80 23.21
N PRO A 655 -19.51 -24.85 24.17
CA PRO A 655 -18.07 -24.85 23.88
C PRO A 655 -17.59 -26.09 23.08
N LYS A 656 -18.40 -27.14 22.99
CA LYS A 656 -18.08 -28.34 22.21
C LYS A 656 -18.47 -28.24 20.74
N ASN A 657 -19.25 -27.22 20.36
CA ASN A 657 -19.82 -27.08 19.03
C ASN A 657 -19.34 -25.78 18.37
N VAL A 658 -18.05 -25.55 18.38
CA VAL A 658 -17.44 -24.35 17.81
C VAL A 658 -16.62 -24.72 16.58
N GLY A 659 -16.87 -24.04 15.48
CA GLY A 659 -16.09 -24.09 14.26
C GLY A 659 -15.41 -22.77 13.94
N LEU A 660 -14.44 -22.79 13.05
CA LEU A 660 -13.82 -21.56 12.55
C LEU A 660 -13.58 -21.63 11.05
N TYR A 661 -13.57 -20.46 10.39
CA TYR A 661 -13.19 -20.38 8.99
C TYR A 661 -12.56 -19.02 8.67
N GLY A 662 -11.73 -19.01 7.65
CA GLY A 662 -11.13 -17.79 7.15
C GLY A 662 -10.19 -18.02 6.00
N GLY A 663 -9.85 -16.94 5.28
CA GLY A 663 -8.97 -16.99 4.12
C GLY A 663 -7.60 -16.38 4.39
N SER A 664 -6.55 -16.86 3.69
CA SER A 664 -5.21 -16.32 3.78
C SER A 664 -4.65 -16.43 5.21
N TYR A 665 -4.40 -15.31 5.88
CA TYR A 665 -4.03 -15.30 7.30
C TYR A 665 -5.14 -15.94 8.17
N GLY A 666 -6.41 -15.72 7.85
CA GLY A 666 -7.52 -16.37 8.54
C GLY A 666 -7.52 -17.89 8.36
N GLY A 667 -7.13 -18.38 7.18
CA GLY A 667 -6.94 -19.80 6.93
C GLY A 667 -5.75 -20.36 7.70
N PHE A 668 -4.66 -19.61 7.81
CA PHE A 668 -3.52 -19.93 8.67
C PHE A 668 -3.95 -20.06 10.14
N ILE A 669 -4.72 -19.11 10.69
CA ILE A 669 -5.25 -19.18 12.06
C ILE A 669 -6.21 -20.37 12.21
N THR A 670 -7.01 -20.68 11.18
CA THR A 670 -7.88 -21.87 11.19
C THR A 670 -7.06 -23.14 11.37
N LEU A 671 -5.97 -23.29 10.62
CA LEU A 671 -5.06 -24.44 10.77
C LEU A 671 -4.43 -24.48 12.17
N MET A 672 -3.88 -23.35 12.65
CA MET A 672 -3.28 -23.26 13.97
C MET A 672 -4.30 -23.57 15.09
N GLY A 673 -5.55 -23.13 14.93
CA GLY A 673 -6.65 -23.42 15.86
C GLY A 673 -6.96 -24.90 15.96
N LEU A 674 -7.09 -25.59 14.83
CA LEU A 674 -7.36 -27.03 14.81
C LEU A 674 -6.17 -27.87 15.32
N PHE A 675 -4.94 -27.36 15.20
CA PHE A 675 -3.76 -28.09 15.63
C PHE A 675 -3.40 -27.85 17.11
N ASN A 676 -3.47 -26.60 17.55
CA ASN A 676 -2.99 -26.21 18.89
C ASN A 676 -4.11 -25.95 19.90
N GLU A 677 -5.36 -25.68 19.44
CA GLU A 677 -6.54 -25.37 20.26
C GLU A 677 -7.72 -26.31 19.94
N SER A 678 -7.41 -27.58 19.69
CA SER A 678 -8.38 -28.61 19.27
C SER A 678 -9.48 -28.89 20.31
N ASP A 679 -9.28 -28.51 21.57
CA ASP A 679 -10.31 -28.61 22.60
C ASP A 679 -11.35 -27.50 22.48
N THR A 680 -11.02 -26.39 21.79
CA THR A 680 -11.93 -25.28 21.52
C THR A 680 -12.62 -25.44 20.18
N PHE A 681 -11.89 -25.91 19.12
CA PHE A 681 -12.39 -25.95 17.75
C PHE A 681 -12.59 -27.37 17.25
N ARG A 682 -13.86 -27.72 16.96
CA ARG A 682 -14.26 -29.05 16.49
C ARG A 682 -14.11 -29.22 14.99
N ALA A 683 -14.30 -28.16 14.21
CA ALA A 683 -14.19 -28.19 12.75
C ALA A 683 -13.67 -26.87 12.22
N GLY A 684 -12.99 -26.89 11.09
CA GLY A 684 -12.49 -25.68 10.45
C GLY A 684 -12.41 -25.75 8.94
N ALA A 685 -12.66 -24.61 8.28
CA ALA A 685 -12.47 -24.42 6.86
C ALA A 685 -11.35 -23.42 6.61
N ALA A 686 -10.24 -23.90 6.07
CA ALA A 686 -9.00 -23.15 5.86
C ALA A 686 -8.85 -22.81 4.37
N LEU A 687 -9.11 -21.55 4.00
CA LEU A 687 -9.13 -21.08 2.63
C LEU A 687 -7.79 -20.45 2.26
N ARG A 688 -7.18 -20.84 1.15
CA ARG A 688 -5.93 -20.22 0.61
C ARG A 688 -4.89 -19.89 1.67
N SER A 689 -4.57 -20.89 2.49
CA SER A 689 -3.85 -20.73 3.76
C SER A 689 -2.35 -20.73 3.59
N VAL A 690 -1.64 -19.87 4.31
CA VAL A 690 -0.20 -20.02 4.52
C VAL A 690 0.02 -21.18 5.50
N THR A 691 0.81 -22.16 5.07
CA THR A 691 1.14 -23.34 5.87
C THR A 691 2.57 -23.33 6.39
N ASP A 692 3.44 -22.55 5.74
CA ASP A 692 4.84 -22.39 6.10
C ASP A 692 5.31 -20.96 5.76
N TRP A 693 5.53 -20.14 6.76
CA TRP A 693 5.93 -18.74 6.57
C TRP A 693 7.28 -18.57 5.89
N ALA A 694 8.15 -19.59 5.92
CA ALA A 694 9.41 -19.58 5.16
C ALA A 694 9.19 -19.58 3.62
N HIS A 695 7.99 -19.88 3.18
CA HIS A 695 7.58 -19.90 1.77
C HIS A 695 6.84 -18.62 1.33
N TYR A 696 6.56 -17.71 2.27
CA TYR A 696 5.85 -16.47 1.96
C TYR A 696 6.82 -15.34 1.52
N ASN A 697 6.29 -14.15 1.20
CA ASN A 697 7.08 -13.04 0.67
C ASN A 697 7.97 -12.38 1.74
N HIS A 698 9.10 -11.81 1.28
CA HIS A 698 10.07 -11.17 2.18
C HIS A 698 9.48 -9.92 2.87
N GLY A 699 8.82 -9.03 2.11
CA GLY A 699 8.40 -7.73 2.63
C GLY A 699 7.39 -7.80 3.78
N TYR A 700 6.53 -8.83 3.83
CA TYR A 700 5.61 -9.07 4.93
C TYR A 700 6.26 -9.87 6.05
N THR A 701 6.87 -11.01 5.70
CA THR A 701 7.27 -12.02 6.69
C THR A 701 8.49 -11.59 7.50
N SER A 702 9.47 -10.95 6.85
CA SER A 702 10.69 -10.50 7.54
C SER A 702 10.44 -9.41 8.59
N ASN A 703 9.38 -8.61 8.42
CA ASN A 703 8.95 -7.64 9.45
C ASN A 703 8.56 -8.34 10.75
N ILE A 704 7.82 -9.44 10.63
CA ILE A 704 7.17 -10.10 11.76
C ILE A 704 8.06 -11.20 12.35
N LEU A 705 8.70 -12.02 11.51
CA LEU A 705 9.46 -13.19 11.93
C LEU A 705 10.98 -13.06 11.76
N ASN A 706 11.47 -11.88 11.32
CA ASN A 706 12.84 -11.68 10.88
C ASN A 706 13.13 -12.55 9.61
N GLU A 707 14.37 -12.93 9.37
CA GLU A 707 14.73 -13.84 8.26
C GLU A 707 14.87 -15.27 8.79
N PRO A 708 14.48 -16.31 8.03
CA PRO A 708 14.41 -17.68 8.53
C PRO A 708 15.76 -18.26 8.96
N PHE A 709 16.85 -17.82 8.39
CA PHE A 709 18.21 -18.23 8.76
C PHE A 709 18.76 -17.44 9.96
N ASN A 710 18.19 -16.25 10.24
CA ASN A 710 18.57 -15.42 11.39
C ASN A 710 17.74 -15.71 12.65
N ASP A 711 16.46 -16.07 12.49
CA ASP A 711 15.52 -16.38 13.57
C ASP A 711 14.67 -17.62 13.27
N PRO A 712 15.28 -18.81 13.09
CA PRO A 712 14.56 -20.03 12.68
C PRO A 712 13.49 -20.48 13.68
N ASN A 713 13.62 -20.15 14.97
CA ASN A 713 12.65 -20.52 15.99
C ASN A 713 11.31 -19.80 15.80
N SER A 714 11.31 -18.55 15.31
CA SER A 714 10.09 -17.80 15.03
C SER A 714 9.27 -18.46 13.91
N TYR A 715 9.94 -19.02 12.91
CA TYR A 715 9.29 -19.74 11.80
C TYR A 715 8.69 -21.07 12.22
N LYS A 716 9.43 -21.88 12.98
CA LYS A 716 8.95 -23.19 13.44
C LYS A 716 7.69 -23.07 14.31
N LYS A 717 7.65 -22.13 15.23
CA LYS A 717 6.48 -21.93 16.10
C LYS A 717 5.30 -21.23 15.44
N SER A 718 5.53 -20.59 14.29
CA SER A 718 4.51 -19.84 13.56
C SER A 718 3.95 -20.57 12.34
N SER A 719 4.52 -21.69 11.91
CA SER A 719 4.12 -22.35 10.67
C SER A 719 3.34 -23.64 10.94
N PRO A 720 2.06 -23.73 10.48
CA PRO A 720 1.17 -24.87 10.73
C PRO A 720 1.75 -26.24 10.38
N ILE A 721 2.57 -26.32 9.34
CA ILE A 721 3.14 -27.60 8.87
C ILE A 721 3.92 -28.36 9.95
N TYR A 722 4.47 -27.64 10.94
CA TYR A 722 5.19 -28.26 12.07
C TYR A 722 4.28 -28.83 13.15
N PHE A 723 2.96 -28.56 13.07
CA PHE A 723 1.95 -29.01 14.04
C PHE A 723 0.90 -29.93 13.42
N ALA A 724 1.10 -30.36 12.17
CA ALA A 724 0.14 -31.18 11.42
C ALA A 724 -0.20 -32.50 12.11
N ASP A 725 0.72 -33.05 12.92
CA ASP A 725 0.52 -34.23 13.76
C ASP A 725 -0.59 -34.06 14.81
N LYS A 726 -0.88 -32.80 15.23
CA LYS A 726 -1.86 -32.48 16.25
C LYS A 726 -3.29 -32.35 15.75
N LEU A 727 -3.54 -32.45 14.45
CA LEU A 727 -4.90 -32.36 13.90
C LEU A 727 -5.82 -33.39 14.55
N LYS A 728 -6.93 -32.93 15.18
CA LYS A 728 -7.97 -33.79 15.79
C LYS A 728 -9.37 -33.53 15.21
N GLY A 729 -9.69 -32.27 14.91
CA GLY A 729 -11.00 -31.86 14.36
C GLY A 729 -11.13 -32.09 12.88
N ASP A 730 -12.35 -31.87 12.33
CA ASP A 730 -12.62 -32.02 10.90
C ASP A 730 -12.09 -30.79 10.14
N LEU A 731 -11.17 -31.03 9.20
CA LEU A 731 -10.54 -29.97 8.41
C LEU A 731 -10.98 -30.01 6.96
N LEU A 732 -11.46 -28.89 6.45
CA LEU A 732 -11.65 -28.64 5.02
C LEU A 732 -10.67 -27.59 4.54
N MET A 733 -9.81 -27.95 3.60
CA MET A 733 -8.89 -27.02 2.93
C MET A 733 -9.43 -26.65 1.55
N LEU A 734 -9.34 -25.37 1.16
CA LEU A 734 -9.84 -24.86 -0.13
C LEU A 734 -8.80 -23.90 -0.71
N HIS A 735 -8.35 -24.14 -1.99
CA HIS A 735 -7.25 -23.36 -2.53
C HIS A 735 -7.32 -23.19 -4.05
N GLY A 736 -7.04 -21.96 -4.54
CA GLY A 736 -6.88 -21.67 -5.95
C GLY A 736 -5.55 -22.18 -6.50
N MET A 737 -5.58 -22.87 -7.64
CA MET A 737 -4.35 -23.50 -8.15
C MET A 737 -3.41 -22.50 -8.84
N VAL A 738 -3.93 -21.35 -9.29
CA VAL A 738 -3.12 -20.28 -9.89
C VAL A 738 -2.84 -19.13 -8.90
N ASP A 739 -2.97 -19.37 -7.60
CA ASP A 739 -2.69 -18.40 -6.53
C ASP A 739 -1.21 -17.99 -6.54
N VAL A 740 -0.97 -16.71 -6.94
CA VAL A 740 0.37 -16.10 -6.99
C VAL A 740 0.74 -15.37 -5.70
N ASN A 741 -0.17 -15.26 -4.74
CA ASN A 741 0.08 -14.68 -3.42
C ASN A 741 0.47 -15.75 -2.38
N VAL A 742 -0.46 -16.66 -2.05
CA VAL A 742 -0.15 -17.88 -1.28
C VAL A 742 -0.11 -19.03 -2.24
N HIS A 743 1.08 -19.41 -2.67
CA HIS A 743 1.23 -20.40 -3.72
C HIS A 743 0.58 -21.74 -3.35
N PHE A 744 -0.09 -22.38 -4.31
CA PHE A 744 -0.72 -23.70 -4.15
C PHE A 744 0.26 -24.76 -3.58
N GLN A 745 1.57 -24.54 -3.76
CA GLN A 745 2.64 -25.33 -3.16
C GLN A 745 2.48 -25.50 -1.63
N ASP A 746 1.98 -24.47 -0.93
CA ASP A 746 1.79 -24.52 0.51
C ASP A 746 0.84 -25.64 0.93
N ILE A 747 -0.32 -25.71 0.28
CA ILE A 747 -1.34 -26.71 0.62
C ILE A 747 -0.95 -28.11 0.15
N VAL A 748 -0.21 -28.23 -0.98
CA VAL A 748 0.33 -29.52 -1.47
C VAL A 748 1.32 -30.12 -0.46
N ARG A 749 2.19 -29.28 0.10
CA ARG A 749 3.15 -29.72 1.13
C ARG A 749 2.43 -30.18 2.41
N LEU A 750 1.42 -29.44 2.86
CA LEU A 750 0.65 -29.83 4.05
C LEU A 750 -0.13 -31.12 3.82
N SER A 751 -0.74 -31.29 2.63
CA SER A 751 -1.42 -32.53 2.26
C SER A 751 -0.48 -33.75 2.28
N GLN A 752 0.73 -33.62 1.71
CA GLN A 752 1.74 -34.66 1.80
C GLN A 752 2.10 -34.99 3.25
N ARG A 753 2.22 -33.95 4.11
CA ARG A 753 2.51 -34.15 5.52
C ARG A 753 1.40 -34.90 6.25
N PHE A 754 0.12 -34.63 5.96
CA PHE A 754 -1.00 -35.39 6.54
C PHE A 754 -0.99 -36.87 6.09
N ILE A 755 -0.68 -37.13 4.82
CA ILE A 755 -0.58 -38.48 4.28
C ILE A 755 0.53 -39.28 5.04
N GLU A 756 1.71 -38.67 5.23
CA GLU A 756 2.82 -39.28 5.97
C GLU A 756 2.47 -39.54 7.45
N LEU A 757 1.63 -38.68 8.04
CA LEU A 757 1.17 -38.81 9.43
C LEU A 757 -0.04 -39.73 9.58
N GLY A 758 -0.59 -40.25 8.48
CA GLY A 758 -1.78 -41.13 8.48
C GLY A 758 -3.04 -40.43 8.99
N LYS A 759 -3.18 -39.11 8.76
CA LYS A 759 -4.38 -38.36 9.09
C LYS A 759 -5.45 -38.60 8.02
N ASP A 760 -6.70 -38.79 8.46
CA ASP A 760 -7.85 -39.08 7.61
C ASP A 760 -9.04 -38.11 7.79
N ASN A 761 -8.93 -37.21 8.75
CA ASN A 761 -9.96 -36.23 9.12
C ASN A 761 -9.78 -34.89 8.39
N TRP A 762 -9.33 -34.91 7.14
CA TRP A 762 -9.15 -33.74 6.30
C TRP A 762 -9.63 -33.96 4.87
N GLU A 763 -10.08 -32.89 4.23
CA GLU A 763 -10.46 -32.83 2.82
C GLU A 763 -9.78 -31.64 2.13
N LEU A 764 -9.51 -31.76 0.83
CA LEU A 764 -8.99 -30.68 0.00
C LEU A 764 -9.90 -30.47 -1.21
N ALA A 765 -10.39 -29.25 -1.38
CA ALA A 765 -11.04 -28.78 -2.61
C ALA A 765 -10.10 -27.83 -3.36
N VAL A 766 -9.92 -28.05 -4.65
CA VAL A 766 -9.06 -27.26 -5.51
C VAL A 766 -9.86 -26.45 -6.52
N TYR A 767 -9.41 -25.25 -6.85
CA TYR A 767 -10.04 -24.33 -7.80
C TYR A 767 -9.05 -23.98 -8.90
N PRO A 768 -9.06 -24.73 -10.02
CA PRO A 768 -7.97 -24.71 -11.01
C PRO A 768 -7.72 -23.38 -11.69
N VAL A 769 -8.75 -22.52 -11.83
CA VAL A 769 -8.66 -21.21 -12.52
C VAL A 769 -8.58 -20.02 -11.58
N GLU A 770 -8.61 -20.27 -10.26
CA GLU A 770 -8.70 -19.20 -9.27
C GLU A 770 -7.33 -18.82 -8.70
N ASP A 771 -7.13 -17.51 -8.60
CA ASP A 771 -6.03 -16.90 -7.87
C ASP A 771 -6.42 -16.70 -6.39
N HIS A 772 -5.64 -15.93 -5.62
CA HIS A 772 -5.84 -15.67 -4.18
C HIS A 772 -7.22 -15.06 -3.86
N GLY A 773 -7.69 -14.13 -4.67
CA GLY A 773 -9.06 -13.61 -4.65
C GLY A 773 -9.88 -14.26 -5.74
N PHE A 774 -10.81 -15.15 -5.39
CA PHE A 774 -11.67 -15.79 -6.35
C PHE A 774 -12.46 -14.78 -7.17
N VAL A 775 -12.61 -15.04 -8.46
CA VAL A 775 -13.31 -14.16 -9.39
C VAL A 775 -14.65 -14.77 -9.81
N GLU A 776 -14.65 -16.09 -10.08
CA GLU A 776 -15.83 -16.76 -10.61
C GLU A 776 -16.92 -17.00 -9.54
N PRO A 777 -18.16 -16.56 -9.80
CA PRO A 777 -19.28 -16.80 -8.87
C PRO A 777 -19.55 -18.30 -8.59
N SER A 778 -19.25 -19.16 -9.55
CA SER A 778 -19.35 -20.63 -9.39
C SER A 778 -18.36 -21.16 -8.37
N SER A 779 -17.12 -20.65 -8.40
CA SER A 779 -16.07 -21.00 -7.44
C SER A 779 -16.43 -20.55 -6.03
N TRP A 780 -16.86 -19.29 -5.87
CA TRP A 780 -17.37 -18.77 -4.60
C TRP A 780 -18.55 -19.61 -4.06
N THR A 781 -19.48 -20.00 -4.95
CA THR A 781 -20.65 -20.78 -4.56
C THR A 781 -20.27 -22.18 -4.08
N ASP A 782 -19.36 -22.85 -4.77
CA ASP A 782 -18.90 -24.20 -4.38
C ASP A 782 -18.11 -24.15 -3.07
N GLU A 783 -17.19 -23.18 -2.93
CA GLU A 783 -16.41 -22.95 -1.71
C GLU A 783 -17.31 -22.84 -0.48
N TYR A 784 -18.27 -21.90 -0.52
CA TYR A 784 -19.14 -21.63 0.65
C TYR A 784 -20.22 -22.69 0.89
N LYS A 785 -20.62 -23.44 -0.14
CA LYS A 785 -21.46 -24.64 0.06
C LYS A 785 -20.72 -25.73 0.83
N ARG A 786 -19.45 -25.95 0.55
CA ARG A 786 -18.62 -26.93 1.26
C ARG A 786 -18.43 -26.50 2.71
N ILE A 787 -18.15 -25.22 2.98
CA ILE A 787 -18.02 -24.67 4.32
C ILE A 787 -19.35 -24.84 5.10
N PHE A 788 -20.46 -24.48 4.49
CA PHE A 788 -21.77 -24.62 5.12
C PHE A 788 -22.08 -26.09 5.45
N LYS A 789 -21.82 -27.00 4.50
CA LYS A 789 -22.00 -28.45 4.68
C LYS A 789 -21.12 -29.01 5.81
N LEU A 790 -19.87 -28.56 5.91
CA LEU A 790 -18.98 -28.95 7.00
C LEU A 790 -19.62 -28.62 8.35
N PHE A 791 -20.04 -27.35 8.55
CA PHE A 791 -20.61 -26.91 9.81
C PHE A 791 -21.94 -27.57 10.16
N GLU A 792 -22.84 -27.78 9.16
CA GLU A 792 -24.10 -28.49 9.38
C GLU A 792 -23.86 -29.96 9.82
N ASN A 793 -22.86 -30.61 9.27
CA ASN A 793 -22.55 -32.01 9.56
C ASN A 793 -21.79 -32.22 10.89
N THR A 794 -21.06 -31.20 11.36
CA THR A 794 -20.18 -31.36 12.53
C THR A 794 -20.68 -30.64 13.78
N LEU A 795 -21.20 -29.42 13.65
CA LEU A 795 -21.49 -28.56 14.81
C LEU A 795 -22.93 -28.67 15.32
N LYS A 796 -23.85 -29.23 14.51
CA LYS A 796 -25.25 -29.45 14.89
C LYS A 796 -25.57 -30.89 15.32
N LYS A 797 -24.58 -31.77 15.28
CA LYS A 797 -24.72 -33.17 15.70
C LYS A 797 -24.50 -33.36 17.21
#